data_d41020102b778739fbb24f1f4a618b4f
#
_entry.id   d41020102b778739fbb24f1f4a618b4f
#
_cell.length_a   1.000
_cell.length_b   1.000
_cell.length_c   1.000
_cell.angle_alpha   90.00
_cell.angle_beta   90.00
_cell.angle_gamma   90.00
#
_symmetry.space_group_name_H-M   'P 1'
#
loop_
_entity.id
_entity.type
_entity.pdbx_description
1 polymer ?
#
loop_
_entity_poly.entity_id
_entity_poly.type
_entity_poly.pdbx_seq_one_letter_code
_entity_poly.pdbx_strand_id
1 'polypeptide(L)'
;MRYLNNAKKSILLIFGNILIGISCYAQMGVLKGNIYLKQNGEPVAGAGIFPVNDKSLGVASDADGSYEINLPVGKQTIVYTLTGLKNDTLTLDIKDGTEAIRNIYLTSNLKNLNVVVVSASKYEQRIENITVSMEVISPKLIENRNTTNVTSVLEQTPGVTILDQEPQIRGGSGFSFGVGSRVATLIDGLPIMTGDAGRTEWQFIPVENIEQIEVIKGASSVLYGSSALSGTINFRTAYPKERYHTYLRTYGGVYDKPSNREAKWWDGPATFSGINFLHSEKINRWDLIIGGNGLYDHGFIGPPLAMSSLPFQDTTISNNDVASRWGRLNFNIRHRFKNIEGLSAGINGNFMQSHSNFSLVWANDSTGIYNAFPKTMTLTDSKAFYIDPYISLTGKKGSSHQLRSRIFYADNDNGNDQSNKTNVYLAEYRFNRELISLGRLNVTSGVYFQQSFSHASLYAGSGNDKNTLENYAAFIQLEKKLIKKLMVSAGFRAEYFEMNNKESQLEPILRAGLNYQLTEGTFIRCSYGQGYRYPTIAEKYIETGAGGISVFPNPEVQPESSWNAEAGIKQGFKIGNFFGFADIAVFEQRYHNTIEYIYALWQPDQLAGFKFVNTGNSRVKGLEVSIMGEGKPVRNFAISFLGGYTYTLPQSLEPDYIFATDNPPTDFLPDSLSYSSTSTDTSKNILKYRFQHIAKMDIELTWKFISFGYGVRYYSFMKNIDKKFYDLDETVLPTGVKAYREKNDKGTLVHDLRLGFKLSEIFKASFLVNNATNLEYSLRPLKIESPRNYTIQLTAAF
;
A
#
# COMPACT_ATOMS: atom_id res chain seq x y z
N MET A 1 8.26 -85.40 25.01
CA MET A 1 7.43 -85.31 23.76
C MET A 1 6.17 -84.39 23.89
N ARG A 2 5.79 -83.88 25.04
CA ARG A 2 4.65 -82.92 25.17
C ARG A 2 5.02 -81.42 24.89
N TYR A 3 6.26 -81.06 25.01
CA TYR A 3 6.69 -79.68 24.79
C TYR A 3 6.95 -79.33 23.33
N LEU A 4 7.19 -80.29 22.45
CA LEU A 4 7.40 -80.05 21.00
C LEU A 4 6.13 -79.90 20.19
N ASN A 5 4.98 -80.37 20.69
CA ASN A 5 3.70 -80.28 20.02
C ASN A 5 3.03 -78.93 20.27
N ASN A 6 3.33 -78.23 21.37
CA ASN A 6 2.79 -76.90 21.65
C ASN A 6 3.52 -75.75 20.90
N ALA A 7 4.81 -75.93 20.67
CA ALA A 7 5.56 -74.97 19.85
C ALA A 7 5.19 -75.01 18.38
N LYS A 8 4.86 -76.20 17.83
CA LYS A 8 4.38 -76.30 16.44
C LYS A 8 2.98 -75.66 16.26
N LYS A 9 2.08 -75.78 17.22
CA LYS A 9 0.75 -75.12 17.16
C LYS A 9 0.82 -73.60 17.30
N SER A 10 1.74 -73.07 18.13
CA SER A 10 1.95 -71.62 18.26
C SER A 10 2.61 -71.01 17.03
N ILE A 11 3.56 -71.70 16.41
CA ILE A 11 4.21 -71.25 15.17
C ILE A 11 3.23 -71.29 13.97
N LEU A 12 2.33 -72.30 13.92
CA LEU A 12 1.28 -72.32 12.87
C LEU A 12 0.23 -71.23 13.05
N LEU A 13 -0.12 -70.85 14.28
CA LEU A 13 -1.04 -69.73 14.57
C LEU A 13 -0.42 -68.37 14.26
N ILE A 14 0.88 -68.21 14.46
CA ILE A 14 1.63 -66.95 14.12
C ILE A 14 1.77 -66.83 12.59
N PHE A 15 2.10 -67.88 11.88
CA PHE A 15 2.15 -67.88 10.39
C PHE A 15 0.77 -67.76 9.79
N GLY A 16 -0.29 -68.30 10.35
CA GLY A 16 -1.66 -68.09 9.88
C GLY A 16 -2.15 -66.65 10.02
N ASN A 17 -1.80 -65.97 11.10
CA ASN A 17 -2.11 -64.52 11.30
C ASN A 17 -1.23 -63.59 10.47
N ILE A 18 0.00 -63.96 10.08
CA ILE A 18 0.86 -63.18 9.18
C ILE A 18 0.38 -63.35 7.70
N LEU A 19 -0.17 -64.48 7.31
CA LEU A 19 -0.72 -64.68 5.97
C LEU A 19 -2.10 -64.03 5.74
N ILE A 20 -2.88 -63.77 6.79
CA ILE A 20 -4.16 -63.06 6.70
C ILE A 20 -3.95 -61.53 6.68
N GLY A 21 -2.79 -61.02 7.14
CA GLY A 21 -2.40 -59.59 7.13
C GLY A 21 -1.88 -59.08 5.77
N ILE A 22 -1.67 -59.89 4.76
CA ILE A 22 -1.01 -59.52 3.50
C ILE A 22 -1.98 -59.37 2.31
N SER A 23 -3.29 -59.44 2.51
CA SER A 23 -4.24 -59.40 1.38
C SER A 23 -5.32 -58.30 1.46
N CYS A 24 -4.99 -57.17 2.04
CA CYS A 24 -5.82 -55.99 1.81
C CYS A 24 -5.08 -55.04 0.85
N TYR A 25 -4.81 -55.45 -0.37
CA TYR A 25 -4.59 -54.48 -1.44
C TYR A 25 -5.90 -53.74 -1.63
N ALA A 26 -5.96 -52.51 -1.16
CA ALA A 26 -7.06 -51.63 -1.51
C ALA A 26 -7.13 -51.57 -3.06
N GLN A 27 -8.16 -52.11 -3.65
CA GLN A 27 -8.41 -52.01 -5.09
C GLN A 27 -8.54 -50.55 -5.43
N MET A 28 -7.71 -50.05 -6.32
CA MET A 28 -7.59 -48.64 -6.65
C MET A 28 -7.76 -48.45 -8.16
N GLY A 29 -8.45 -47.36 -8.53
CA GLY A 29 -8.46 -46.86 -9.89
C GLY A 29 -7.94 -45.44 -9.95
N VAL A 30 -7.60 -44.98 -11.14
CA VAL A 30 -6.99 -43.66 -11.37
C VAL A 30 -7.99 -42.73 -12.04
N LEU A 31 -8.19 -41.53 -11.50
CA LEU A 31 -8.94 -40.48 -12.15
C LEU A 31 -7.97 -39.37 -12.59
N LYS A 32 -7.96 -39.09 -13.90
CA LYS A 32 -7.12 -38.06 -14.53
C LYS A 32 -7.96 -37.04 -15.28
N GLY A 33 -7.39 -35.88 -15.59
CA GLY A 33 -8.02 -34.88 -16.45
C GLY A 33 -7.37 -33.52 -16.30
N ASN A 34 -8.01 -32.54 -16.91
CA ASN A 34 -7.58 -31.15 -16.82
C ASN A 34 -8.69 -30.29 -16.22
N ILE A 35 -8.31 -29.29 -15.47
CA ILE A 35 -9.22 -28.29 -14.93
C ILE A 35 -9.03 -27.00 -15.71
N TYR A 36 -10.13 -26.46 -16.24
CA TYR A 36 -10.15 -25.21 -17.01
C TYR A 36 -11.09 -24.20 -16.39
N LEU A 37 -10.79 -22.92 -16.59
CA LEU A 37 -11.72 -21.84 -16.29
C LEU A 37 -12.77 -21.77 -17.41
N LYS A 38 -14.05 -21.90 -17.06
CA LYS A 38 -15.15 -21.97 -18.05
C LYS A 38 -15.28 -20.72 -18.92
N GLN A 39 -14.83 -19.56 -18.43
CA GLN A 39 -14.99 -18.26 -19.09
C GLN A 39 -14.05 -18.08 -20.30
N ASN A 40 -12.83 -18.57 -20.22
CA ASN A 40 -11.78 -18.33 -21.21
C ASN A 40 -10.98 -19.58 -21.62
N GLY A 41 -11.32 -20.75 -21.06
CA GLY A 41 -10.61 -22.01 -21.33
C GLY A 41 -9.20 -22.10 -20.79
N GLU A 42 -8.78 -21.18 -19.93
CA GLU A 42 -7.45 -21.23 -19.33
C GLU A 42 -7.32 -22.40 -18.34
N PRO A 43 -6.14 -23.05 -18.29
CA PRO A 43 -5.88 -24.09 -17.31
C PRO A 43 -5.85 -23.50 -15.89
N VAL A 44 -6.41 -24.22 -14.94
CA VAL A 44 -6.50 -23.82 -13.53
C VAL A 44 -5.45 -24.58 -12.74
N ALA A 45 -4.38 -23.91 -12.36
CA ALA A 45 -3.31 -24.45 -11.53
C ALA A 45 -3.66 -24.39 -10.04
N GLY A 46 -3.23 -25.38 -9.24
CA GLY A 46 -3.38 -25.38 -7.78
C GLY A 46 -4.81 -25.64 -7.29
N ALA A 47 -5.75 -26.06 -8.15
CA ALA A 47 -7.08 -26.47 -7.70
C ALA A 47 -6.97 -27.73 -6.85
N GLY A 48 -7.62 -27.75 -5.69
CA GLY A 48 -7.70 -28.91 -4.83
C GLY A 48 -8.71 -29.93 -5.36
N ILE A 49 -8.31 -31.19 -5.50
CA ILE A 49 -9.12 -32.32 -5.94
C ILE A 49 -9.11 -33.36 -4.83
N PHE A 50 -10.26 -33.68 -4.24
CA PHE A 50 -10.32 -34.66 -3.17
C PHE A 50 -11.70 -35.37 -3.08
N PRO A 51 -11.76 -36.64 -2.67
CA PRO A 51 -13.01 -37.30 -2.39
C PRO A 51 -13.69 -36.72 -1.13
N VAL A 52 -15.00 -36.58 -1.15
CA VAL A 52 -15.80 -36.06 -0.04
C VAL A 52 -15.54 -36.82 1.26
N ASN A 53 -15.40 -38.13 1.15
CA ASN A 53 -15.31 -39.05 2.29
C ASN A 53 -13.89 -39.17 2.87
N ASP A 54 -12.85 -38.89 2.07
CA ASP A 54 -11.45 -38.96 2.52
C ASP A 54 -10.60 -37.89 1.87
N LYS A 55 -10.42 -36.77 2.58
CA LYS A 55 -9.63 -35.64 2.10
C LYS A 55 -8.12 -35.88 2.13
N SER A 56 -7.65 -36.94 2.79
CA SER A 56 -6.23 -37.30 2.85
C SER A 56 -5.69 -37.78 1.51
N LEU A 57 -6.53 -38.28 0.63
CA LEU A 57 -6.21 -38.67 -0.73
C LEU A 57 -6.13 -37.50 -1.71
N GLY A 58 -6.37 -36.26 -1.23
CA GLY A 58 -6.45 -35.07 -2.07
C GLY A 58 -5.15 -34.74 -2.79
N VAL A 59 -5.26 -34.24 -4.01
CA VAL A 59 -4.20 -33.73 -4.87
C VAL A 59 -4.53 -32.29 -5.31
N ALA A 60 -3.53 -31.59 -5.85
CA ALA A 60 -3.75 -30.29 -6.50
C ALA A 60 -3.44 -30.42 -8.00
N SER A 61 -4.17 -29.65 -8.84
CA SER A 61 -3.86 -29.56 -10.26
C SER A 61 -2.51 -28.90 -10.50
N ASP A 62 -1.81 -29.37 -11.52
CA ASP A 62 -0.54 -28.82 -11.99
C ASP A 62 -0.74 -27.48 -12.76
N ALA A 63 0.36 -26.88 -13.21
CA ALA A 63 0.33 -25.54 -13.84
C ALA A 63 -0.45 -25.50 -15.17
N ASP A 64 -0.53 -26.60 -15.88
CA ASP A 64 -1.34 -26.77 -17.10
C ASP A 64 -2.79 -27.20 -16.81
N GLY A 65 -3.18 -27.22 -15.52
CA GLY A 65 -4.49 -27.67 -15.05
C GLY A 65 -4.65 -29.18 -14.96
N SER A 66 -3.64 -29.98 -15.32
CA SER A 66 -3.73 -31.44 -15.25
C SER A 66 -3.77 -31.94 -13.81
N TYR A 67 -4.46 -33.06 -13.61
CA TYR A 67 -4.51 -33.71 -12.30
C TYR A 67 -4.57 -35.24 -12.45
N GLU A 68 -4.04 -35.96 -11.48
CA GLU A 68 -4.11 -37.39 -11.33
C GLU A 68 -4.34 -37.73 -9.86
N ILE A 69 -5.38 -38.50 -9.58
CA ILE A 69 -5.74 -38.95 -8.23
C ILE A 69 -6.06 -40.44 -8.18
N ASN A 70 -5.44 -41.16 -7.24
CA ASN A 70 -5.73 -42.56 -6.97
C ASN A 70 -6.92 -42.68 -6.00
N LEU A 71 -7.93 -43.42 -6.35
CA LEU A 71 -9.19 -43.51 -5.63
C LEU A 71 -9.55 -44.96 -5.33
N PRO A 72 -10.12 -45.27 -4.14
CA PRO A 72 -10.68 -46.59 -3.87
C PRO A 72 -11.80 -46.99 -4.84
N VAL A 73 -11.89 -48.28 -5.16
CA VAL A 73 -12.97 -48.83 -6.01
C VAL A 73 -14.35 -48.54 -5.39
N GLY A 74 -15.32 -48.30 -6.27
CA GLY A 74 -16.70 -48.01 -5.93
C GLY A 74 -17.09 -46.56 -6.19
N LYS A 75 -18.30 -46.18 -5.76
CA LYS A 75 -18.90 -44.88 -6.04
C LYS A 75 -18.17 -43.77 -5.20
N GLN A 76 -17.46 -42.91 -5.89
CA GLN A 76 -16.70 -41.78 -5.31
C GLN A 76 -17.30 -40.45 -5.74
N THR A 77 -17.42 -39.51 -4.78
CA THR A 77 -17.79 -38.12 -5.08
C THR A 77 -16.58 -37.25 -4.84
N ILE A 78 -16.08 -36.65 -5.91
CA ILE A 78 -14.86 -35.85 -5.93
C ILE A 78 -15.24 -34.37 -5.93
N VAL A 79 -14.59 -33.56 -5.08
CA VAL A 79 -14.73 -32.12 -5.01
C VAL A 79 -13.54 -31.48 -5.71
N TYR A 80 -13.83 -30.53 -6.59
CA TYR A 80 -12.88 -29.66 -7.26
C TYR A 80 -13.05 -28.26 -6.69
N THR A 81 -11.97 -27.67 -6.14
CA THR A 81 -12.06 -26.38 -5.45
C THR A 81 -10.81 -25.53 -5.67
N LEU A 82 -11.00 -24.25 -5.93
CA LEU A 82 -9.94 -23.24 -5.90
C LEU A 82 -10.51 -21.94 -5.34
N THR A 83 -9.69 -21.22 -4.58
CA THR A 83 -10.07 -19.91 -4.06
C THR A 83 -10.45 -18.97 -5.21
N GLY A 84 -11.63 -18.34 -5.13
CA GLY A 84 -12.16 -17.48 -6.20
C GLY A 84 -13.04 -18.21 -7.23
N LEU A 85 -13.09 -19.53 -7.24
CA LEU A 85 -13.93 -20.32 -8.15
C LEU A 85 -15.06 -21.04 -7.41
N LYS A 86 -16.18 -21.29 -8.10
CA LYS A 86 -17.27 -22.10 -7.58
C LYS A 86 -16.82 -23.55 -7.52
N ASN A 87 -16.95 -24.19 -6.36
CA ASN A 87 -16.66 -25.60 -6.22
C ASN A 87 -17.56 -26.42 -7.16
N ASP A 88 -16.98 -27.40 -7.81
CA ASP A 88 -17.71 -28.38 -8.59
C ASP A 88 -17.54 -29.75 -7.97
N THR A 89 -18.48 -30.65 -8.23
CA THR A 89 -18.48 -32.03 -7.73
C THR A 89 -18.80 -33.03 -8.84
N LEU A 90 -18.00 -34.06 -8.91
CA LEU A 90 -18.21 -35.18 -9.84
C LEU A 90 -18.40 -36.47 -9.05
N THR A 91 -19.50 -37.20 -9.33
CA THR A 91 -19.70 -38.53 -8.79
C THR A 91 -19.48 -39.54 -9.91
N LEU A 92 -18.60 -40.51 -9.67
CA LEU A 92 -18.29 -41.56 -10.62
C LEU A 92 -18.01 -42.89 -9.88
N ASP A 93 -18.16 -44.01 -10.63
CA ASP A 93 -17.86 -45.32 -10.12
C ASP A 93 -16.45 -45.73 -10.57
N ILE A 94 -15.57 -45.92 -9.63
CA ILE A 94 -14.16 -46.28 -9.83
C ILE A 94 -14.06 -47.82 -9.89
N LYS A 95 -13.47 -48.32 -10.97
CA LYS A 95 -13.23 -49.76 -11.15
C LYS A 95 -11.75 -50.06 -10.96
N ASP A 96 -11.45 -51.23 -10.45
CA ASP A 96 -10.09 -51.68 -10.18
C ASP A 96 -9.19 -51.68 -11.42
N GLY A 97 -8.01 -51.08 -11.27
CA GLY A 97 -7.00 -50.98 -12.32
C GLY A 97 -7.40 -50.15 -13.54
N THR A 98 -8.53 -49.44 -13.51
CA THR A 98 -8.99 -48.62 -14.63
C THR A 98 -8.62 -47.17 -14.50
N GLU A 99 -8.38 -46.50 -15.64
CA GLU A 99 -8.17 -45.06 -15.76
C GLU A 99 -9.47 -44.37 -16.22
N ALA A 100 -9.93 -43.39 -15.47
CA ALA A 100 -11.04 -42.55 -15.87
C ALA A 100 -10.53 -41.14 -16.19
N ILE A 101 -10.85 -40.62 -17.39
CA ILE A 101 -10.44 -39.26 -17.80
C ILE A 101 -11.64 -38.33 -17.70
N ARG A 102 -11.53 -37.23 -16.96
CA ARG A 102 -12.57 -36.17 -16.81
C ARG A 102 -11.97 -34.79 -16.80
N ASN A 103 -12.38 -33.96 -17.74
CA ASN A 103 -12.05 -32.51 -17.71
C ASN A 103 -13.15 -31.77 -16.96
N ILE A 104 -12.74 -30.83 -16.11
CA ILE A 104 -13.62 -30.05 -15.25
C ILE A 104 -13.52 -28.57 -15.64
N TYR A 105 -14.67 -27.90 -15.72
CA TYR A 105 -14.76 -26.50 -16.06
C TYR A 105 -15.28 -25.71 -14.87
N LEU A 106 -14.35 -25.13 -14.08
CA LEU A 106 -14.72 -24.31 -12.95
C LEU A 106 -15.19 -22.93 -13.41
N THR A 107 -16.27 -22.46 -12.81
CA THR A 107 -16.78 -21.10 -13.05
C THR A 107 -16.28 -20.14 -11.97
N SER A 108 -15.89 -18.93 -12.38
CA SER A 108 -15.64 -17.85 -11.43
C SER A 108 -16.91 -17.59 -10.61
N ASN A 109 -16.73 -17.49 -9.33
CA ASN A 109 -17.83 -17.26 -8.41
C ASN A 109 -18.20 -15.77 -8.44
N LEU A 110 -18.83 -15.31 -9.54
CA LEU A 110 -19.26 -13.92 -9.78
C LEU A 110 -20.36 -13.43 -8.81
N LYS A 111 -20.40 -13.90 -7.59
CA LYS A 111 -21.22 -13.31 -6.52
C LYS A 111 -20.31 -12.61 -5.51
N ASN A 112 -19.94 -11.44 -5.80
CA ASN A 112 -19.65 -10.17 -5.12
C ASN A 112 -19.10 -10.09 -3.67
N LEU A 113 -18.67 -11.19 -3.05
CA LEU A 113 -17.85 -11.16 -1.82
C LEU A 113 -16.46 -11.78 -2.05
N ASN A 114 -16.15 -12.19 -3.29
CA ASN A 114 -14.92 -12.91 -3.63
C ASN A 114 -13.82 -11.98 -4.13
N VAL A 115 -13.56 -10.89 -3.42
CA VAL A 115 -12.35 -10.11 -3.67
C VAL A 115 -11.16 -10.96 -3.23
N VAL A 116 -10.30 -11.30 -4.17
CA VAL A 116 -9.05 -12.03 -3.92
C VAL A 116 -7.95 -11.02 -3.65
N VAL A 117 -7.18 -11.26 -2.62
CA VAL A 117 -6.08 -10.42 -2.17
C VAL A 117 -4.83 -11.25 -1.95
N VAL A 118 -3.68 -10.62 -2.05
CA VAL A 118 -2.37 -11.26 -1.88
C VAL A 118 -1.64 -10.70 -0.67
N SER A 119 -1.77 -9.40 -0.39
CA SER A 119 -0.91 -8.70 0.57
C SER A 119 -1.03 -9.21 2.01
N ALA A 120 -2.20 -9.68 2.43
CA ALA A 120 -2.39 -10.13 3.81
C ALA A 120 -1.55 -11.35 4.19
N SER A 121 -1.18 -12.20 3.21
CA SER A 121 -0.50 -13.48 3.45
C SER A 121 0.57 -13.83 2.42
N LYS A 122 0.85 -12.91 1.47
CA LYS A 122 1.75 -13.14 0.32
C LYS A 122 1.32 -14.29 -0.61
N TYR A 123 0.06 -14.74 -0.53
CA TYR A 123 -0.58 -15.65 -1.49
C TYR A 123 -2.05 -15.28 -1.69
N GLU A 124 -2.66 -15.76 -2.77
CA GLU A 124 -4.05 -15.44 -3.10
C GLU A 124 -5.04 -16.04 -2.10
N GLN A 125 -5.84 -15.20 -1.47
CA GLN A 125 -6.92 -15.63 -0.60
C GLN A 125 -8.12 -14.67 -0.67
N ARG A 126 -9.28 -15.15 -0.21
CA ARG A 126 -10.49 -14.33 -0.16
C ARG A 126 -10.42 -13.34 0.97
N ILE A 127 -10.89 -12.11 0.72
CA ILE A 127 -10.94 -11.05 1.74
C ILE A 127 -11.73 -11.44 3.00
N GLU A 128 -12.69 -12.36 2.87
CA GLU A 128 -13.48 -12.89 3.99
C GLU A 128 -12.69 -13.75 4.99
N ASN A 129 -11.55 -14.33 4.56
CA ASN A 129 -10.70 -15.17 5.42
C ASN A 129 -9.56 -14.40 6.10
N ILE A 130 -9.41 -13.11 5.79
CA ILE A 130 -8.32 -12.30 6.30
C ILE A 130 -8.53 -11.96 7.76
N THR A 131 -7.46 -12.06 8.54
CA THR A 131 -7.46 -11.84 9.99
C THR A 131 -7.17 -10.38 10.39
N VAL A 132 -6.92 -9.47 9.44
CA VAL A 132 -6.59 -8.05 9.66
C VAL A 132 -7.52 -7.14 8.90
N SER A 133 -7.58 -5.85 9.27
CA SER A 133 -8.26 -4.83 8.48
C SER A 133 -7.57 -4.60 7.15
N MET A 134 -8.34 -4.67 6.08
CA MET A 134 -7.85 -4.46 4.72
C MET A 134 -8.90 -3.80 3.84
N GLU A 135 -8.47 -2.80 3.10
CA GLU A 135 -9.24 -2.20 1.99
C GLU A 135 -8.67 -2.63 0.65
N VAL A 136 -9.56 -2.82 -0.30
CA VAL A 136 -9.22 -3.18 -1.67
C VAL A 136 -9.88 -2.23 -2.63
N ILE A 137 -9.07 -1.57 -3.44
CA ILE A 137 -9.51 -0.66 -4.47
C ILE A 137 -9.41 -1.38 -5.81
N SER A 138 -10.57 -1.66 -6.40
CA SER A 138 -10.66 -2.37 -7.67
C SER A 138 -10.31 -1.48 -8.87
N PRO A 139 -9.94 -2.06 -10.03
CA PRO A 139 -9.68 -1.32 -11.27
C PRO A 139 -10.84 -0.42 -11.66
N LYS A 140 -12.07 -0.93 -11.55
CA LYS A 140 -13.29 -0.19 -11.87
C LYS A 140 -13.43 1.10 -11.07
N LEU A 141 -13.04 1.08 -9.78
CA LEU A 141 -13.08 2.25 -8.94
C LEU A 141 -12.02 3.28 -9.37
N ILE A 142 -10.83 2.81 -9.79
CA ILE A 142 -9.75 3.65 -10.33
C ILE A 142 -10.18 4.28 -11.66
N GLU A 143 -10.78 3.49 -12.55
CA GLU A 143 -11.28 3.95 -13.85
C GLU A 143 -12.43 4.96 -13.72
N ASN A 144 -13.41 4.68 -12.86
CA ASN A 144 -14.56 5.54 -12.65
C ASN A 144 -14.18 6.94 -12.13
N ARG A 145 -13.12 7.01 -11.34
CA ARG A 145 -12.59 8.29 -10.85
C ARG A 145 -11.82 9.09 -11.90
N ASN A 146 -11.55 8.49 -13.05
CA ASN A 146 -10.74 9.10 -14.08
C ASN A 146 -9.39 9.63 -13.57
N THR A 147 -8.79 8.86 -12.68
CA THR A 147 -7.60 9.24 -11.92
C THR A 147 -6.39 9.40 -12.81
N THR A 148 -5.70 10.51 -12.66
CA THR A 148 -4.40 10.80 -13.31
C THR A 148 -3.23 10.54 -12.37
N ASN A 149 -3.49 10.51 -11.04
CA ASN A 149 -2.51 10.29 -10.00
C ASN A 149 -3.07 9.30 -8.96
N VAL A 150 -2.25 8.37 -8.53
CA VAL A 150 -2.61 7.32 -7.57
C VAL A 150 -2.96 7.87 -6.17
N THR A 151 -2.37 8.99 -5.76
CA THR A 151 -2.65 9.61 -4.45
C THR A 151 -4.11 10.04 -4.32
N SER A 152 -4.74 10.52 -5.41
CA SER A 152 -6.15 10.92 -5.40
C SER A 152 -7.10 9.76 -5.12
N VAL A 153 -6.74 8.53 -5.49
CA VAL A 153 -7.48 7.32 -5.15
C VAL A 153 -7.31 6.97 -3.67
N LEU A 154 -6.08 7.04 -3.18
CA LEU A 154 -5.77 6.77 -1.78
C LEU A 154 -6.41 7.76 -0.84
N GLU A 155 -6.45 9.04 -1.22
CA GLU A 155 -7.11 10.09 -0.44
C GLU A 155 -8.62 9.92 -0.31
N GLN A 156 -9.24 9.08 -1.13
CA GLN A 156 -10.65 8.71 -0.96
C GLN A 156 -10.83 7.42 -0.14
N THR A 157 -9.74 6.71 0.16
CA THR A 157 -9.80 5.46 0.91
C THR A 157 -10.01 5.75 2.41
N PRO A 158 -10.99 5.11 3.07
CA PRO A 158 -11.18 5.27 4.51
C PRO A 158 -9.92 4.96 5.30
N GLY A 159 -9.61 5.77 6.32
CA GLY A 159 -8.46 5.59 7.20
C GLY A 159 -7.09 5.92 6.59
N VAL A 160 -7.02 6.33 5.32
CA VAL A 160 -5.77 6.71 4.63
C VAL A 160 -5.77 8.20 4.34
N THR A 161 -4.67 8.88 4.53
CA THR A 161 -4.45 10.29 4.14
C THR A 161 -3.04 10.43 3.60
N ILE A 162 -2.85 11.26 2.60
CA ILE A 162 -1.52 11.62 2.10
C ILE A 162 -1.25 13.05 2.56
N LEU A 163 -0.33 13.21 3.51
CA LEU A 163 0.05 14.52 4.02
C LEU A 163 1.45 14.87 3.51
N ASP A 164 1.48 15.71 2.47
CA ASP A 164 2.73 16.19 1.89
C ASP A 164 3.70 15.06 1.52
N GLN A 165 3.18 14.11 0.73
CA GLN A 165 3.84 12.86 0.28
C GLN A 165 3.92 11.74 1.32
N GLU A 166 3.70 12.01 2.61
CA GLU A 166 3.67 10.99 3.65
C GLU A 166 2.31 10.29 3.69
N PRO A 167 2.25 8.95 3.46
CA PRO A 167 1.03 8.20 3.66
C PRO A 167 0.78 7.99 5.16
N GLN A 168 -0.38 8.40 5.61
CA GLN A 168 -0.85 8.19 6.97
C GLN A 168 -1.97 7.17 6.98
N ILE A 169 -1.82 6.12 7.77
CA ILE A 169 -2.88 5.16 8.05
C ILE A 169 -3.28 5.30 9.52
N ARG A 170 -4.57 5.61 9.77
CA ARG A 170 -5.14 5.75 11.11
C ARG A 170 -4.36 6.75 12.01
N GLY A 171 -3.76 7.78 11.41
CA GLY A 171 -3.01 8.81 12.16
C GLY A 171 -1.70 8.31 12.80
N GLY A 172 -1.15 7.19 12.34
CA GLY A 172 0.10 6.64 12.87
C GLY A 172 1.35 7.45 12.53
N SER A 173 1.33 8.23 11.44
CA SER A 173 2.44 9.13 11.03
C SER A 173 2.08 10.59 11.25
N GLY A 174 3.10 11.44 11.45
CA GLY A 174 2.98 12.91 11.46
C GLY A 174 3.46 13.53 10.17
N PHE A 175 4.00 14.72 10.27
CA PHE A 175 4.62 15.44 9.17
C PHE A 175 6.13 15.20 9.17
N SER A 176 6.71 14.78 8.06
CA SER A 176 8.14 14.49 7.93
C SER A 176 8.67 14.67 6.50
N PHE A 177 7.94 15.34 5.62
CA PHE A 177 8.25 15.41 4.18
C PHE A 177 8.33 14.06 3.47
N GLY A 178 7.67 13.03 3.99
CA GLY A 178 7.76 11.67 3.50
C GLY A 178 9.06 10.95 3.88
N VAL A 179 9.91 11.56 4.69
CA VAL A 179 11.12 10.93 5.21
C VAL A 179 10.76 9.99 6.36
N GLY A 180 11.29 8.78 6.36
CA GLY A 180 11.07 7.82 7.43
C GLY A 180 9.63 7.32 7.52
N SER A 181 8.99 6.99 6.39
CA SER A 181 7.60 6.56 6.36
C SER A 181 7.32 5.35 7.25
N ARG A 182 6.21 5.41 8.00
CA ARG A 182 5.68 4.29 8.80
C ARG A 182 4.70 3.41 8.03
N VAL A 183 4.49 3.70 6.76
CA VAL A 183 3.66 2.91 5.84
C VAL A 183 4.52 2.39 4.71
N ALA A 184 4.62 1.07 4.60
CA ALA A 184 5.37 0.45 3.49
C ALA A 184 4.57 0.58 2.19
N THR A 185 5.17 1.20 1.18
CA THR A 185 4.60 1.30 -0.17
C THR A 185 5.29 0.31 -1.09
N LEU A 186 4.48 -0.52 -1.77
CA LEU A 186 4.94 -1.65 -2.55
C LEU A 186 4.36 -1.63 -3.96
N ILE A 187 5.13 -2.13 -4.93
CA ILE A 187 4.62 -2.56 -6.24
C ILE A 187 4.85 -4.07 -6.34
N ASP A 188 3.78 -4.82 -6.55
CA ASP A 188 3.78 -6.30 -6.60
C ASP A 188 4.43 -6.95 -5.38
N GLY A 189 4.31 -6.34 -4.20
CA GLY A 189 4.86 -6.84 -2.95
C GLY A 189 6.34 -6.55 -2.72
N LEU A 190 7.02 -5.79 -3.58
CA LEU A 190 8.38 -5.28 -3.39
C LEU A 190 8.36 -3.79 -3.05
N PRO A 191 9.13 -3.31 -2.05
CA PRO A 191 9.22 -1.91 -1.68
C PRO A 191 9.58 -0.99 -2.85
N ILE A 192 8.88 0.15 -2.99
CA ILE A 192 9.14 1.22 -3.96
C ILE A 192 9.43 2.53 -3.23
N MET A 193 10.31 2.47 -2.26
CA MET A 193 10.71 3.59 -1.43
C MET A 193 12.18 3.88 -1.66
N THR A 194 12.56 5.16 -1.59
CA THR A 194 13.96 5.55 -1.77
C THR A 194 14.85 4.96 -0.68
N GLY A 195 16.08 4.56 -1.02
CA GLY A 195 16.97 3.86 -0.11
C GLY A 195 17.61 4.77 0.96
N ASP A 196 17.56 6.07 0.75
CA ASP A 196 18.14 7.09 1.64
C ASP A 196 17.12 7.63 2.66
N ALA A 197 15.92 7.98 2.19
CA ALA A 197 14.89 8.64 3.00
C ALA A 197 13.68 7.75 3.32
N GLY A 198 13.55 6.59 2.68
CA GLY A 198 12.37 5.75 2.82
C GLY A 198 11.09 6.43 2.30
N ARG A 199 11.23 7.33 1.31
CA ARG A 199 10.14 8.12 0.75
C ARG A 199 9.50 7.41 -0.43
N THR A 200 8.18 7.52 -0.56
CA THR A 200 7.44 7.02 -1.72
C THR A 200 7.45 8.05 -2.85
N GLU A 201 7.90 7.65 -4.02
CA GLU A 201 7.82 8.45 -5.24
C GLU A 201 6.49 8.18 -5.96
N TRP A 202 5.42 8.91 -5.56
CA TRP A 202 4.06 8.67 -6.03
C TRP A 202 3.88 8.79 -7.54
N GLN A 203 4.58 9.74 -8.16
CA GLN A 203 4.54 9.96 -9.61
C GLN A 203 5.15 8.79 -10.40
N PHE A 204 6.02 8.02 -9.74
CA PHE A 204 6.69 6.87 -10.31
C PHE A 204 5.80 5.61 -10.36
N ILE A 205 4.65 5.59 -9.67
CA ILE A 205 3.73 4.45 -9.65
C ILE A 205 2.89 4.45 -10.95
N PRO A 206 2.92 3.36 -11.77
CA PRO A 206 2.27 3.31 -13.09
C PRO A 206 0.75 3.12 -12.96
N VAL A 207 -0.01 4.20 -12.74
CA VAL A 207 -1.47 4.17 -12.54
C VAL A 207 -2.22 3.49 -13.68
N GLU A 208 -1.71 3.59 -14.91
CA GLU A 208 -2.27 2.95 -16.11
C GLU A 208 -2.14 1.42 -16.11
N ASN A 209 -1.20 0.86 -15.34
CA ASN A 209 -0.91 -0.57 -15.25
C ASN A 209 -1.30 -1.18 -13.88
N ILE A 210 -2.16 -0.53 -13.10
CA ILE A 210 -2.61 -1.05 -11.81
C ILE A 210 -3.85 -1.91 -12.00
N GLU A 211 -3.77 -3.17 -11.57
CA GLU A 211 -4.93 -4.06 -11.48
C GLU A 211 -5.72 -3.86 -10.18
N GLN A 212 -5.03 -3.62 -9.06
CA GLN A 212 -5.64 -3.54 -7.73
C GLN A 212 -4.72 -2.82 -6.77
N ILE A 213 -5.30 -2.03 -5.85
CA ILE A 213 -4.56 -1.48 -4.72
C ILE A 213 -5.05 -2.14 -3.44
N GLU A 214 -4.14 -2.68 -2.66
CA GLU A 214 -4.40 -3.38 -1.41
C GLU A 214 -3.81 -2.58 -0.24
N VAL A 215 -4.64 -2.15 0.70
CA VAL A 215 -4.24 -1.37 1.86
C VAL A 215 -4.45 -2.19 3.12
N ILE A 216 -3.38 -2.63 3.75
CA ILE A 216 -3.40 -3.29 5.06
C ILE A 216 -3.27 -2.21 6.13
N LYS A 217 -4.16 -2.22 7.11
CA LYS A 217 -4.19 -1.26 8.22
C LYS A 217 -3.68 -1.91 9.51
N GLY A 218 -2.75 -1.23 10.17
CA GLY A 218 -2.05 -1.76 11.35
C GLY A 218 -0.75 -2.48 11.02
N ALA A 219 0.01 -2.88 12.04
CA ALA A 219 1.34 -3.43 11.89
C ALA A 219 1.38 -4.70 11.02
N SER A 220 2.18 -4.66 9.97
CA SER A 220 2.34 -5.75 9.00
C SER A 220 3.81 -6.10 8.72
N SER A 221 4.70 -5.72 9.65
CA SER A 221 6.15 -5.88 9.49
C SER A 221 6.61 -7.32 9.37
N VAL A 222 5.88 -8.31 9.89
CA VAL A 222 6.22 -9.73 9.71
C VAL A 222 6.37 -10.11 8.24
N LEU A 223 5.51 -9.61 7.35
CA LEU A 223 5.57 -9.91 5.92
C LEU A 223 6.40 -8.91 5.11
N TYR A 224 6.41 -7.64 5.53
CA TYR A 224 6.93 -6.56 4.70
C TYR A 224 8.12 -5.81 5.33
N GLY A 225 8.50 -6.17 6.56
CA GLY A 225 9.67 -5.63 7.24
C GLY A 225 9.51 -4.21 7.74
N SER A 226 10.61 -3.49 7.78
CA SER A 226 10.72 -2.09 8.18
C SER A 226 9.74 -1.21 7.40
N SER A 227 9.32 -0.09 7.99
CA SER A 227 8.32 0.84 7.47
C SER A 227 6.87 0.33 7.43
N ALA A 228 6.58 -0.92 7.78
CA ALA A 228 5.23 -1.43 7.89
C ALA A 228 4.64 -1.35 9.32
N LEU A 229 4.95 -0.27 10.06
CA LEU A 229 4.51 -0.04 11.44
C LEU A 229 3.03 0.28 11.53
N SER A 230 2.54 1.20 10.68
CA SER A 230 1.15 1.66 10.67
C SER A 230 0.32 0.97 9.61
N GLY A 231 0.96 0.36 8.61
CA GLY A 231 0.29 -0.35 7.53
C GLY A 231 1.13 -0.54 6.29
N THR A 232 0.48 -1.04 5.24
CA THR A 232 1.10 -1.31 3.94
C THR A 232 0.14 -0.95 2.81
N ILE A 233 0.65 -0.30 1.77
CA ILE A 233 -0.06 -0.02 0.52
C ILE A 233 0.64 -0.79 -0.59
N ASN A 234 -0.04 -1.75 -1.22
CA ASN A 234 0.51 -2.56 -2.29
C ASN A 234 -0.25 -2.33 -3.60
N PHE A 235 0.46 -1.87 -4.63
CA PHE A 235 -0.02 -1.72 -5.99
C PHE A 235 0.27 -3.00 -6.75
N ARG A 236 -0.78 -3.69 -7.18
CA ARG A 236 -0.63 -4.87 -8.02
C ARG A 236 -0.71 -4.46 -9.48
N THR A 237 0.29 -4.84 -10.26
CA THR A 237 0.31 -4.60 -11.70
C THR A 237 -0.53 -5.64 -12.43
N ALA A 238 -1.08 -5.24 -13.58
CA ALA A 238 -1.91 -6.12 -14.39
C ALA A 238 -1.09 -7.16 -15.17
N TYR A 239 -1.76 -8.26 -15.51
CA TYR A 239 -1.33 -9.21 -16.54
C TYR A 239 -2.40 -9.34 -17.61
N PRO A 240 -2.06 -9.67 -18.88
CA PRO A 240 -3.05 -9.83 -19.94
C PRO A 240 -4.09 -10.87 -19.57
N LYS A 241 -5.38 -10.48 -19.59
CA LYS A 241 -6.53 -11.36 -19.36
C LYS A 241 -7.11 -11.86 -20.67
N GLU A 242 -7.05 -11.00 -21.68
CA GLU A 242 -7.55 -11.24 -23.03
C GLU A 242 -6.40 -11.35 -24.03
N ARG A 243 -6.71 -11.68 -25.26
CA ARG A 243 -5.70 -11.81 -26.32
C ARG A 243 -4.95 -10.51 -26.52
N TYR A 244 -5.68 -9.41 -26.61
CA TYR A 244 -5.11 -8.06 -26.64
C TYR A 244 -6.09 -7.06 -26.01
N HIS A 245 -5.56 -6.01 -25.45
CA HIS A 245 -6.29 -4.85 -24.96
C HIS A 245 -5.40 -3.63 -25.05
N THR A 246 -5.89 -2.59 -25.72
CA THR A 246 -5.18 -1.31 -25.86
C THR A 246 -6.07 -0.20 -25.30
N TYR A 247 -5.47 0.65 -24.52
CA TYR A 247 -6.16 1.76 -23.88
C TYR A 247 -5.33 3.03 -24.03
N LEU A 248 -5.99 4.09 -24.44
CA LEU A 248 -5.43 5.44 -24.57
C LEU A 248 -6.34 6.42 -23.83
N ARG A 249 -5.77 7.24 -22.98
CA ARG A 249 -6.47 8.32 -22.29
C ARG A 249 -5.71 9.62 -22.47
N THR A 250 -6.41 10.67 -22.90
CA THR A 250 -5.90 12.04 -22.92
C THR A 250 -6.77 12.93 -22.05
N TYR A 251 -6.16 13.90 -21.42
CA TYR A 251 -6.90 14.87 -20.62
C TYR A 251 -6.25 16.25 -20.69
N GLY A 252 -7.07 17.27 -20.49
CA GLY A 252 -6.64 18.66 -20.32
C GLY A 252 -7.54 19.37 -19.33
N GLY A 253 -6.96 20.28 -18.58
CA GLY A 253 -7.70 21.00 -17.56
C GLY A 253 -7.13 22.38 -17.28
N VAL A 254 -7.84 23.12 -16.43
CA VAL A 254 -7.49 24.48 -16.02
C VAL A 254 -7.80 24.70 -14.56
N TYR A 255 -6.92 25.36 -13.85
CA TYR A 255 -7.17 25.85 -12.49
C TYR A 255 -8.01 27.11 -12.56
N ASP A 256 -9.04 27.18 -11.73
CA ASP A 256 -9.84 28.38 -11.52
C ASP A 256 -9.09 29.40 -10.68
N LYS A 257 -9.60 30.63 -10.65
CA LYS A 257 -9.09 31.66 -9.75
C LYS A 257 -9.31 31.22 -8.30
N PRO A 258 -8.33 31.44 -7.39
CA PRO A 258 -8.54 31.28 -5.98
C PRO A 258 -9.80 32.01 -5.47
N SER A 259 -10.36 31.56 -4.34
CA SER A 259 -11.45 32.28 -3.66
C SER A 259 -11.01 33.71 -3.29
N ASN A 260 -9.79 33.85 -2.75
CA ASN A 260 -9.11 35.13 -2.67
C ASN A 260 -8.51 35.51 -4.03
N ARG A 261 -9.19 36.37 -4.78
CA ARG A 261 -8.76 36.72 -6.15
C ARG A 261 -7.43 37.47 -6.20
N GLU A 262 -7.05 38.16 -5.14
CA GLU A 262 -5.79 38.91 -5.06
C GLU A 262 -4.58 37.96 -4.91
N ALA A 263 -4.79 36.74 -4.46
CA ALA A 263 -3.78 35.72 -4.35
C ALA A 263 -3.45 34.98 -5.66
N LYS A 264 -4.14 35.34 -6.76
CA LYS A 264 -3.86 34.77 -8.09
C LYS A 264 -2.56 35.36 -8.66
N TRP A 265 -1.51 34.54 -8.79
CA TRP A 265 -0.21 34.99 -9.31
C TRP A 265 -0.03 34.82 -10.83
N TRP A 266 -0.83 33.98 -11.50
CA TRP A 266 -0.72 33.72 -12.94
C TRP A 266 -1.59 34.65 -13.78
N ASP A 267 -1.09 35.08 -14.95
CA ASP A 267 -1.84 36.02 -15.83
C ASP A 267 -2.82 35.31 -16.75
N GLY A 268 -2.42 34.31 -17.49
CA GLY A 268 -3.27 33.53 -18.37
C GLY A 268 -4.06 32.44 -17.65
N PRO A 269 -4.53 31.41 -18.37
CA PRO A 269 -5.07 30.18 -17.77
C PRO A 269 -3.92 29.28 -17.30
N ALA A 270 -3.88 28.95 -16.02
CA ALA A 270 -3.00 27.91 -15.50
C ALA A 270 -3.56 26.54 -15.91
N THR A 271 -2.93 25.91 -16.90
CA THR A 271 -3.41 24.68 -17.53
C THR A 271 -2.58 23.47 -17.15
N PHE A 272 -3.21 22.31 -17.22
CA PHE A 272 -2.53 21.03 -17.17
C PHE A 272 -3.06 20.08 -18.24
N SER A 273 -2.23 19.18 -18.71
CA SER A 273 -2.60 18.18 -19.71
C SER A 273 -1.77 16.93 -19.60
N GLY A 274 -2.29 15.82 -20.08
CA GLY A 274 -1.54 14.58 -20.07
C GLY A 274 -2.12 13.50 -20.95
N ILE A 275 -1.33 12.43 -21.06
CA ILE A 275 -1.65 11.25 -21.84
C ILE A 275 -1.24 10.01 -21.07
N ASN A 276 -2.10 8.99 -21.08
CA ASN A 276 -1.79 7.64 -20.57
C ASN A 276 -2.09 6.64 -21.70
N PHE A 277 -1.22 5.68 -21.88
CA PHE A 277 -1.48 4.55 -22.78
C PHE A 277 -1.08 3.24 -22.11
N LEU A 278 -1.75 2.17 -22.50
CA LEU A 278 -1.42 0.81 -22.14
C LEU A 278 -1.77 -0.11 -23.32
N HIS A 279 -0.85 -0.98 -23.65
CA HIS A 279 -1.09 -2.13 -24.51
C HIS A 279 -0.77 -3.40 -23.78
N SER A 280 -1.68 -4.35 -23.79
CA SER A 280 -1.60 -5.62 -23.09
C SER A 280 -1.96 -6.75 -24.05
N GLU A 281 -1.08 -7.72 -24.24
CA GLU A 281 -1.26 -8.80 -25.18
C GLU A 281 -0.74 -10.14 -24.65
N LYS A 282 -1.48 -11.22 -24.97
CA LYS A 282 -1.08 -12.59 -24.72
C LYS A 282 -0.74 -13.29 -26.04
N ILE A 283 0.54 -13.49 -26.27
CA ILE A 283 1.06 -14.13 -27.48
C ILE A 283 1.58 -15.52 -27.12
N ASN A 284 0.77 -16.55 -27.34
CA ASN A 284 1.10 -17.93 -26.98
C ASN A 284 1.45 -18.07 -25.48
N ARG A 285 2.74 -18.20 -25.18
CA ARG A 285 3.29 -18.36 -23.82
C ARG A 285 3.86 -17.09 -23.24
N TRP A 286 3.82 -16.02 -23.99
CA TRP A 286 4.26 -14.69 -23.59
C TRP A 286 3.07 -13.85 -23.15
N ASP A 287 3.21 -13.19 -22.04
CA ASP A 287 2.38 -12.08 -21.61
C ASP A 287 3.20 -10.81 -21.75
N LEU A 288 2.65 -9.82 -22.42
CA LEU A 288 3.29 -8.54 -22.71
C LEU A 288 2.38 -7.41 -22.26
N ILE A 289 2.91 -6.50 -21.46
CA ILE A 289 2.31 -5.20 -21.19
C ILE A 289 3.35 -4.13 -21.47
N ILE A 290 2.96 -3.09 -22.16
CA ILE A 290 3.71 -1.85 -22.35
C ILE A 290 2.77 -0.70 -22.05
N GLY A 291 3.18 0.19 -21.18
CA GLY A 291 2.40 1.37 -20.80
C GLY A 291 3.25 2.61 -20.63
N GLY A 292 2.60 3.74 -20.56
CA GLY A 292 3.29 4.98 -20.29
C GLY A 292 2.36 6.14 -19.98
N ASN A 293 2.95 7.18 -19.44
CA ASN A 293 2.28 8.41 -19.06
C ASN A 293 3.15 9.62 -19.38
N GLY A 294 2.53 10.68 -19.87
CA GLY A 294 3.14 11.99 -20.00
C GLY A 294 2.24 13.05 -19.38
N LEU A 295 2.83 14.02 -18.68
CA LEU A 295 2.10 15.13 -18.06
C LEU A 295 2.87 16.44 -18.23
N TYR A 296 2.12 17.51 -18.44
CA TYR A 296 2.51 18.89 -18.25
C TYR A 296 1.50 19.55 -17.32
N ASP A 297 1.98 20.23 -16.28
CA ASP A 297 1.16 20.98 -15.32
C ASP A 297 1.82 22.32 -15.01
N HIS A 298 1.17 23.40 -15.41
CA HIS A 298 1.62 24.75 -15.08
C HIS A 298 1.72 24.97 -13.56
N GLY A 299 0.91 24.23 -12.78
CA GLY A 299 0.83 24.37 -11.33
C GLY A 299 -0.05 25.52 -10.87
N PHE A 300 -0.38 25.50 -9.61
CA PHE A 300 -1.15 26.52 -8.91
C PHE A 300 -0.32 27.23 -7.81
N ILE A 301 0.86 26.69 -7.49
CA ILE A 301 1.84 27.34 -6.59
C ILE A 301 2.82 28.13 -7.45
N GLY A 302 2.92 29.41 -7.18
CA GLY A 302 3.77 30.35 -7.88
C GLY A 302 5.19 30.42 -7.36
N PRO A 303 6.06 31.12 -8.10
CA PRO A 303 7.43 31.36 -7.71
C PRO A 303 7.51 32.11 -6.37
N PRO A 304 8.70 32.14 -5.74
CA PRO A 304 8.94 32.90 -4.53
C PRO A 304 8.53 34.38 -4.69
N LEU A 305 7.77 34.87 -3.72
CA LEU A 305 7.36 36.28 -3.70
C LEU A 305 8.47 37.17 -3.14
N ALA A 306 8.81 38.23 -3.85
CA ALA A 306 9.75 39.22 -3.34
C ALA A 306 9.18 39.93 -2.08
N MET A 307 9.90 39.91 -0.97
CA MET A 307 9.49 40.49 0.32
C MET A 307 10.53 41.48 0.78
N SER A 308 10.23 42.78 0.67
CA SER A 308 11.18 43.86 1.04
C SER A 308 11.57 43.85 2.51
N SER A 309 10.80 43.22 3.37
CA SER A 309 11.10 43.09 4.82
C SER A 309 12.20 42.08 5.12
N LEU A 310 12.57 41.20 4.16
CA LEU A 310 13.57 40.16 4.37
C LEU A 310 14.95 40.61 3.88
N PRO A 311 16.04 40.24 4.57
CA PRO A 311 17.41 40.52 4.16
C PRO A 311 17.87 39.74 2.93
N PHE A 312 17.08 38.76 2.49
CA PHE A 312 17.33 37.88 1.31
C PHE A 312 16.11 37.85 0.40
N GLN A 313 16.37 37.76 -0.88
CA GLN A 313 15.35 37.61 -1.93
C GLN A 313 15.67 36.36 -2.76
N ASP A 314 14.66 35.80 -3.38
CA ASP A 314 14.82 34.76 -4.36
C ASP A 314 14.12 35.19 -5.64
N THR A 315 14.89 35.64 -6.60
CA THR A 315 14.42 36.07 -7.92
C THR A 315 14.92 35.15 -9.02
N THR A 316 15.53 34.02 -8.68
CA THR A 316 16.13 33.09 -9.63
C THR A 316 15.09 32.18 -10.26
N ILE A 317 13.97 31.94 -9.60
CA ILE A 317 12.88 31.08 -10.06
C ILE A 317 11.80 31.93 -10.72
N SER A 318 11.54 31.69 -11.99
CA SER A 318 10.52 32.39 -12.78
C SER A 318 9.19 31.62 -12.86
N ASN A 319 8.15 32.27 -13.39
CA ASN A 319 6.84 31.66 -13.62
C ASN A 319 6.91 30.39 -14.51
N ASN A 320 7.90 30.30 -15.40
CA ASN A 320 8.07 29.15 -16.28
C ASN A 320 8.74 27.96 -15.60
N ASP A 321 9.54 28.21 -14.56
CA ASP A 321 10.30 27.18 -13.86
C ASP A 321 9.41 26.39 -12.88
N VAL A 322 8.27 26.94 -12.46
CA VAL A 322 7.33 26.27 -11.55
C VAL A 322 6.45 25.21 -12.23
N ALA A 323 6.48 25.10 -13.55
CA ALA A 323 5.70 24.09 -14.24
C ALA A 323 6.28 22.68 -14.04
N SER A 324 5.44 21.74 -13.65
CA SER A 324 5.84 20.34 -13.54
C SER A 324 5.62 19.59 -14.85
N ARG A 325 6.56 18.71 -15.22
CA ARG A 325 6.47 17.87 -16.42
C ARG A 325 7.16 16.54 -16.18
N TRP A 326 6.57 15.44 -16.65
CA TRP A 326 7.21 14.14 -16.63
C TRP A 326 6.81 13.25 -17.78
N GLY A 327 7.67 12.30 -18.08
CA GLY A 327 7.42 11.18 -18.97
C GLY A 327 7.80 9.88 -18.28
N ARG A 328 6.93 8.87 -18.36
CA ARG A 328 7.13 7.55 -17.76
C ARG A 328 6.77 6.45 -18.74
N LEU A 329 7.59 5.39 -18.77
CA LEU A 329 7.35 4.17 -19.53
C LEU A 329 7.47 2.97 -18.60
N ASN A 330 6.55 2.02 -18.72
CA ASN A 330 6.57 0.79 -17.96
C ASN A 330 6.28 -0.43 -18.84
N PHE A 331 6.75 -1.58 -18.39
CA PHE A 331 6.51 -2.84 -19.09
C PHE A 331 6.46 -4.02 -18.11
N ASN A 332 5.67 -5.04 -18.46
CA ASN A 332 5.66 -6.33 -17.79
C ASN A 332 5.78 -7.41 -18.87
N ILE A 333 6.80 -8.25 -18.79
CA ILE A 333 7.03 -9.34 -19.72
C ILE A 333 7.13 -10.63 -18.92
N ARG A 334 6.36 -11.66 -19.30
CA ARG A 334 6.39 -12.98 -18.67
C ARG A 334 6.39 -14.07 -19.73
N HIS A 335 7.24 -15.07 -19.56
CA HIS A 335 7.27 -16.30 -20.36
C HIS A 335 6.92 -17.51 -19.50
N ARG A 336 6.03 -18.37 -20.01
CA ARG A 336 5.69 -19.68 -19.43
C ARG A 336 6.41 -20.78 -20.19
N PHE A 337 7.26 -21.54 -19.50
CA PHE A 337 8.07 -22.58 -20.13
C PHE A 337 7.26 -23.83 -20.47
N LYS A 338 7.51 -24.39 -21.66
CA LYS A 338 6.80 -25.61 -22.12
C LYS A 338 7.32 -26.85 -21.44
N ASN A 339 8.64 -26.95 -21.30
CA ASN A 339 9.33 -28.18 -20.95
C ASN A 339 9.46 -28.36 -19.43
N ILE A 340 9.16 -27.32 -18.65
CA ILE A 340 9.15 -27.35 -17.19
C ILE A 340 7.80 -26.83 -16.74
N GLU A 341 6.95 -27.78 -16.36
CA GLU A 341 5.60 -27.48 -15.91
C GLU A 341 5.60 -26.53 -14.70
N GLY A 342 4.72 -25.55 -14.72
CA GLY A 342 4.62 -24.56 -13.64
C GLY A 342 5.71 -23.52 -13.60
N LEU A 343 6.76 -23.59 -14.46
CA LEU A 343 7.81 -22.60 -14.51
C LEU A 343 7.40 -21.39 -15.37
N SER A 344 7.52 -20.22 -14.78
CA SER A 344 7.50 -18.94 -15.50
C SER A 344 8.63 -18.05 -15.06
N ALA A 345 9.12 -17.25 -15.96
CA ALA A 345 10.08 -16.18 -15.67
C ALA A 345 9.60 -14.90 -16.33
N GLY A 346 9.93 -13.77 -15.73
CA GLY A 346 9.54 -12.48 -16.25
C GLY A 346 10.44 -11.36 -15.75
N ILE A 347 10.19 -10.20 -16.34
CA ILE A 347 10.85 -8.97 -15.99
C ILE A 347 9.83 -7.83 -16.10
N ASN A 348 9.66 -7.08 -15.02
CA ASN A 348 8.87 -5.86 -14.99
C ASN A 348 9.84 -4.68 -14.91
N GLY A 349 9.45 -3.55 -15.45
CA GLY A 349 10.28 -2.36 -15.39
C GLY A 349 9.47 -1.09 -15.51
N ASN A 350 10.06 -0.02 -15.01
CA ASN A 350 9.50 1.32 -15.07
C ASN A 350 10.64 2.33 -15.15
N PHE A 351 10.51 3.31 -16.00
CA PHE A 351 11.45 4.40 -16.20
C PHE A 351 10.70 5.73 -16.19
N MET A 352 11.24 6.75 -15.54
CA MET A 352 10.67 8.09 -15.48
C MET A 352 11.77 9.15 -15.56
N GLN A 353 11.46 10.20 -16.28
CA GLN A 353 12.15 11.48 -16.19
C GLN A 353 11.15 12.57 -15.89
N SER A 354 11.46 13.44 -14.93
CA SER A 354 10.57 14.50 -14.49
C SER A 354 11.31 15.77 -14.15
N HIS A 355 10.61 16.89 -14.34
CA HIS A 355 10.90 18.18 -13.72
C HIS A 355 9.72 18.55 -12.83
N SER A 356 9.97 18.92 -11.60
CA SER A 356 8.92 19.27 -10.64
C SER A 356 9.39 20.35 -9.67
N ASN A 357 8.45 20.98 -9.01
CA ASN A 357 8.71 21.92 -7.92
C ASN A 357 8.10 21.45 -6.61
N PHE A 358 8.67 21.90 -5.53
CA PHE A 358 8.13 21.73 -4.20
C PHE A 358 8.28 23.02 -3.41
N SER A 359 7.18 23.56 -2.88
CA SER A 359 7.19 24.71 -1.96
C SER A 359 6.95 24.26 -0.53
N LEU A 360 7.90 24.59 0.36
CA LEU A 360 7.81 24.27 1.77
C LEU A 360 6.81 25.15 2.49
N VAL A 361 6.83 26.46 2.22
CA VAL A 361 6.14 27.51 2.96
C VAL A 361 5.54 28.50 1.99
N TRP A 362 4.28 28.91 2.19
CA TRP A 362 3.69 30.04 1.47
C TRP A 362 4.30 31.38 1.90
N ALA A 363 4.21 32.40 1.04
CA ALA A 363 4.78 33.72 1.31
C ALA A 363 4.05 34.45 2.44
N ASN A 364 2.71 34.45 2.44
CA ASN A 364 1.86 35.00 3.50
C ASN A 364 0.44 34.39 3.41
N ASP A 365 -0.41 34.63 4.40
CA ASP A 365 -1.77 34.10 4.53
C ASP A 365 -2.84 34.87 3.72
N SER A 366 -2.43 35.79 2.85
CA SER A 366 -3.33 36.66 2.08
C SER A 366 -3.03 36.61 0.57
N THR A 367 -2.40 37.67 0.03
CA THR A 367 -2.11 37.78 -1.40
C THR A 367 -1.01 36.83 -1.87
N GLY A 368 -0.12 36.40 -1.00
CA GLY A 368 0.98 35.48 -1.26
C GLY A 368 0.73 34.04 -0.85
N ILE A 369 -0.52 33.64 -0.55
CA ILE A 369 -0.79 32.28 -0.06
C ILE A 369 -0.55 31.21 -1.12
N TYR A 370 -0.63 31.56 -2.41
CA TYR A 370 -0.31 30.70 -3.56
C TYR A 370 1.10 30.96 -4.12
N ASN A 371 1.94 31.74 -3.46
CA ASN A 371 3.35 31.91 -3.79
C ASN A 371 4.24 31.27 -2.73
N ALA A 372 5.40 30.81 -3.13
CA ALA A 372 6.40 30.32 -2.19
C ALA A 372 7.02 31.47 -1.38
N PHE A 373 7.39 31.20 -0.13
CA PHE A 373 8.26 32.07 0.65
C PHE A 373 9.67 32.08 0.02
N PRO A 374 10.42 33.21 0.04
CA PRO A 374 11.75 33.26 -0.55
C PRO A 374 12.68 32.14 -0.10
N LYS A 375 13.33 31.48 -1.07
CA LYS A 375 14.27 30.35 -0.89
C LYS A 375 13.64 29.07 -0.30
N THR A 376 12.33 28.94 -0.24
CA THR A 376 11.66 27.71 0.23
C THR A 376 11.08 26.85 -0.89
N MET A 377 11.31 27.22 -2.13
CA MET A 377 10.97 26.41 -3.30
C MET A 377 12.19 25.64 -3.78
N THR A 378 12.04 24.36 -3.98
CA THR A 378 13.04 23.48 -4.58
C THR A 378 12.53 23.02 -5.94
N LEU A 379 13.34 23.26 -6.98
CA LEU A 379 13.14 22.67 -8.30
C LEU A 379 13.92 21.35 -8.35
N THR A 380 13.32 20.32 -8.91
CA THR A 380 13.90 18.97 -8.96
C THR A 380 13.83 18.43 -10.39
N ASP A 381 14.99 18.13 -10.99
CA ASP A 381 15.11 17.29 -12.17
C ASP A 381 15.43 15.86 -11.74
N SER A 382 14.52 14.93 -12.00
CA SER A 382 14.63 13.54 -11.52
C SER A 382 14.70 12.54 -12.67
N LYS A 383 15.56 11.52 -12.48
CA LYS A 383 15.62 10.31 -13.29
C LYS A 383 15.49 9.11 -12.37
N ALA A 384 14.50 8.29 -12.61
CA ALA A 384 14.29 7.10 -11.81
C ALA A 384 13.95 5.89 -12.69
N PHE A 385 14.43 4.71 -12.29
CA PHE A 385 13.98 3.45 -12.90
C PHE A 385 13.99 2.32 -11.87
N TYR A 386 13.14 1.33 -12.11
CA TYR A 386 13.34 0.00 -11.52
C TYR A 386 13.26 -1.08 -12.58
N ILE A 387 13.93 -2.20 -12.30
CA ILE A 387 13.85 -3.45 -13.05
C ILE A 387 13.68 -4.58 -12.04
N ASP A 388 12.63 -5.38 -12.25
CA ASP A 388 12.21 -6.48 -11.38
C ASP A 388 12.25 -7.82 -12.13
N PRO A 389 13.40 -8.48 -12.26
CA PRO A 389 13.43 -9.85 -12.75
C PRO A 389 12.86 -10.81 -11.70
N TYR A 390 12.13 -11.83 -12.18
CA TYR A 390 11.57 -12.86 -11.30
C TYR A 390 11.47 -14.22 -11.97
N ILE A 391 11.48 -15.25 -11.13
CA ILE A 391 11.19 -16.64 -11.51
C ILE A 391 10.15 -17.17 -10.55
N SER A 392 9.12 -17.83 -11.08
CA SER A 392 8.07 -18.48 -10.32
C SER A 392 7.89 -19.91 -10.78
N LEU A 393 7.87 -20.85 -9.84
CA LEU A 393 7.63 -22.26 -10.08
C LEU A 393 6.46 -22.74 -9.23
N THR A 394 5.39 -23.16 -9.87
CA THR A 394 4.31 -23.90 -9.22
C THR A 394 4.61 -25.38 -9.35
N GLY A 395 5.04 -25.98 -8.25
CA GLY A 395 5.45 -27.38 -8.21
C GLY A 395 4.26 -28.33 -8.03
N LYS A 396 4.56 -29.62 -8.10
CA LYS A 396 3.57 -30.68 -7.79
C LYS A 396 3.03 -30.52 -6.38
N LYS A 397 1.77 -30.90 -6.18
CA LYS A 397 1.03 -30.78 -4.90
C LYS A 397 0.86 -29.32 -4.43
N GLY A 398 0.80 -28.36 -5.36
CA GLY A 398 0.47 -26.96 -5.07
C GLY A 398 1.56 -26.18 -4.30
N SER A 399 2.83 -26.60 -4.30
CA SER A 399 3.91 -25.77 -3.79
C SER A 399 4.19 -24.61 -4.76
N SER A 400 4.43 -23.42 -4.22
CA SER A 400 4.81 -22.25 -5.00
C SER A 400 6.18 -21.76 -4.52
N HIS A 401 7.09 -21.55 -5.45
CA HIS A 401 8.42 -21.02 -5.23
C HIS A 401 8.56 -19.75 -6.07
N GLN A 402 8.93 -18.65 -5.48
CA GLN A 402 9.16 -17.39 -6.18
C GLN A 402 10.47 -16.77 -5.73
N LEU A 403 11.32 -16.48 -6.71
CA LEU A 403 12.48 -15.61 -6.52
C LEU A 403 12.20 -14.31 -7.26
N ARG A 404 12.23 -13.20 -6.56
CA ARG A 404 11.97 -11.87 -7.08
C ARG A 404 13.09 -10.95 -6.65
N SER A 405 13.47 -10.04 -7.52
CA SER A 405 14.45 -9.02 -7.20
C SER A 405 14.04 -7.67 -7.76
N ARG A 406 14.62 -6.62 -7.23
CA ARG A 406 14.46 -5.24 -7.71
C ARG A 406 15.81 -4.55 -7.73
N ILE A 407 16.10 -3.90 -8.84
CA ILE A 407 17.15 -2.89 -8.96
C ILE A 407 16.40 -1.57 -9.11
N PHE A 408 16.50 -0.69 -8.11
CA PHE A 408 15.89 0.63 -8.13
C PHE A 408 16.97 1.70 -8.06
N TYR A 409 16.84 2.68 -8.94
CA TYR A 409 17.72 3.84 -9.04
C TYR A 409 16.88 5.11 -9.05
N ALA A 410 17.31 6.11 -8.30
CA ALA A 410 16.80 7.48 -8.37
C ALA A 410 17.95 8.47 -8.28
N ASP A 411 17.92 9.46 -9.14
CA ASP A 411 18.87 10.59 -9.24
C ASP A 411 18.05 11.86 -9.29
N ASN A 412 18.10 12.64 -8.22
CA ASN A 412 17.39 13.90 -8.07
C ASN A 412 18.41 15.02 -8.07
N ASP A 413 18.39 15.81 -9.11
CA ASP A 413 19.14 17.07 -9.20
C ASP A 413 18.23 18.18 -8.66
N ASN A 414 18.49 18.58 -7.44
CA ASN A 414 17.70 19.55 -6.69
C ASN A 414 18.41 20.89 -6.63
N GLY A 415 17.66 21.98 -6.69
CA GLY A 415 18.15 23.29 -6.32
C GLY A 415 18.63 23.32 -4.86
N ASN A 416 19.33 24.39 -4.47
CA ASN A 416 19.79 24.64 -3.10
C ASN A 416 20.75 23.57 -2.53
N ASP A 417 21.60 22.96 -3.38
CA ASP A 417 22.56 21.91 -2.98
C ASP A 417 21.94 20.67 -2.33
N GLN A 418 20.67 20.39 -2.65
CA GLN A 418 19.89 19.29 -2.08
C GLN A 418 19.87 18.05 -2.99
N SER A 419 20.74 17.96 -3.99
CA SER A 419 20.79 16.83 -4.91
C SER A 419 21.16 15.53 -4.23
N ASN A 420 20.48 14.42 -4.61
CA ASN A 420 20.72 13.13 -4.02
C ASN A 420 20.58 11.99 -5.03
N LYS A 421 21.38 10.94 -4.83
CA LYS A 421 21.31 9.69 -5.62
C LYS A 421 21.14 8.51 -4.69
N THR A 422 20.27 7.58 -5.08
CA THR A 422 20.03 6.35 -4.34
C THR A 422 19.97 5.14 -5.27
N ASN A 423 20.58 4.04 -4.84
CA ASN A 423 20.50 2.72 -5.48
C ASN A 423 20.00 1.72 -4.45
N VAL A 424 19.00 0.93 -4.81
CA VAL A 424 18.48 -0.15 -3.98
C VAL A 424 18.55 -1.46 -4.74
N TYR A 425 19.22 -2.44 -4.18
CA TYR A 425 19.26 -3.82 -4.65
C TYR A 425 18.51 -4.69 -3.67
N LEU A 426 17.52 -5.42 -4.15
CA LEU A 426 16.62 -6.22 -3.34
C LEU A 426 16.43 -7.60 -3.95
N ALA A 427 16.39 -8.62 -3.11
CA ALA A 427 16.02 -9.99 -3.48
C ALA A 427 15.13 -10.62 -2.41
N GLU A 428 14.07 -11.28 -2.81
CA GLU A 428 13.19 -12.08 -1.96
C GLU A 428 12.97 -13.45 -2.58
N TYR A 429 13.31 -14.50 -1.84
CA TYR A 429 12.81 -15.83 -2.11
C TYR A 429 11.63 -16.14 -1.22
N ARG A 430 10.54 -16.65 -1.81
CA ARG A 430 9.31 -17.01 -1.11
C ARG A 430 8.88 -18.42 -1.48
N PHE A 431 8.54 -19.18 -0.47
CA PHE A 431 7.89 -20.48 -0.55
C PHE A 431 6.48 -20.40 0.02
N ASN A 432 5.51 -20.98 -0.67
CA ASN A 432 4.16 -21.16 -0.16
C ASN A 432 3.67 -22.58 -0.46
N ARG A 433 2.97 -23.19 0.49
CA ARG A 433 2.33 -24.51 0.29
C ARG A 433 1.19 -24.72 1.26
N GLU A 434 0.10 -25.27 0.76
CA GLU A 434 -0.98 -25.84 1.57
C GLU A 434 -0.68 -27.31 1.91
N LEU A 435 -0.52 -27.62 3.20
CA LEU A 435 -0.29 -28.97 3.73
C LEU A 435 -1.63 -29.63 4.06
N ILE A 436 -2.16 -30.40 3.13
CA ILE A 436 -3.46 -31.07 3.23
C ILE A 436 -3.46 -32.06 4.38
N SER A 437 -2.37 -32.85 4.55
CA SER A 437 -2.19 -33.83 5.62
C SER A 437 -2.26 -33.25 7.05
N LEU A 438 -1.94 -31.95 7.20
CA LEU A 438 -2.04 -31.22 8.47
C LEU A 438 -3.37 -30.46 8.59
N GLY A 439 -4.42 -30.89 7.91
CA GLY A 439 -5.75 -30.28 7.93
C GLY A 439 -5.77 -28.93 7.18
N ARG A 440 -5.11 -28.86 6.02
CA ARG A 440 -5.01 -27.69 5.16
C ARG A 440 -4.29 -26.50 5.84
N LEU A 441 -3.17 -26.81 6.49
CA LEU A 441 -2.28 -25.78 7.00
C LEU A 441 -1.56 -25.10 5.83
N ASN A 442 -1.76 -23.79 5.66
CA ASN A 442 -1.00 -23.00 4.71
C ASN A 442 0.28 -22.49 5.38
N VAL A 443 1.41 -22.72 4.73
CA VAL A 443 2.73 -22.29 5.17
C VAL A 443 3.29 -21.34 4.14
N THR A 444 3.58 -20.11 4.54
CA THR A 444 4.33 -19.13 3.75
C THR A 444 5.63 -18.84 4.47
N SER A 445 6.76 -18.99 3.80
CA SER A 445 8.08 -18.67 4.36
C SER A 445 8.96 -18.01 3.32
N GLY A 446 9.98 -17.30 3.77
CA GLY A 446 10.90 -16.66 2.84
C GLY A 446 12.11 -16.03 3.51
N VAL A 447 13.05 -15.65 2.65
CA VAL A 447 14.22 -14.85 3.01
C VAL A 447 14.26 -13.60 2.17
N TYR A 448 14.75 -12.54 2.74
CA TYR A 448 14.77 -11.20 2.16
C TYR A 448 16.14 -10.57 2.36
N PHE A 449 16.62 -9.91 1.33
CA PHE A 449 17.83 -9.12 1.31
C PHE A 449 17.57 -7.77 0.65
N GLN A 450 18.07 -6.70 1.23
CA GLN A 450 18.11 -5.37 0.62
C GLN A 450 19.42 -4.68 0.98
N GLN A 451 20.01 -4.03 -0.02
CA GLN A 451 21.16 -3.14 0.15
C GLN A 451 20.84 -1.82 -0.54
N SER A 452 20.99 -0.73 0.19
CA SER A 452 20.76 0.63 -0.29
C SER A 452 22.05 1.43 -0.21
N PHE A 453 22.36 2.15 -1.27
CA PHE A 453 23.48 3.09 -1.35
C PHE A 453 22.92 4.48 -1.58
N SER A 454 23.39 5.44 -0.83
CA SER A 454 23.04 6.86 -0.97
C SER A 454 24.31 7.67 -1.19
N HIS A 455 24.20 8.66 -2.06
CA HIS A 455 25.26 9.63 -2.33
C HIS A 455 24.64 11.03 -2.40
N ALA A 456 24.91 11.85 -1.38
CA ALA A 456 24.37 13.22 -1.31
C ALA A 456 25.18 14.05 -0.31
N SER A 457 25.52 15.28 -0.69
CA SER A 457 26.16 16.26 0.19
C SER A 457 25.28 16.62 1.38
N LEU A 458 23.97 16.58 1.21
CA LEU A 458 22.98 16.84 2.27
C LEU A 458 23.00 15.82 3.43
N TYR A 459 23.77 14.72 3.32
CA TYR A 459 23.97 13.75 4.42
C TYR A 459 25.35 13.89 5.09
N ALA A 460 25.91 15.08 5.04
CA ALA A 460 27.21 15.40 5.65
C ALA A 460 27.27 15.14 7.16
N GLY A 461 26.12 15.13 7.85
CA GLY A 461 26.03 14.73 9.26
C GLY A 461 26.56 13.33 9.59
N SER A 462 26.77 12.45 8.59
CA SER A 462 27.46 11.17 8.76
C SER A 462 28.99 11.27 8.76
N GLY A 463 29.55 12.45 8.43
CA GLY A 463 30.96 12.68 8.14
C GLY A 463 31.38 12.20 6.75
N ASN A 464 30.42 11.76 5.89
CA ASN A 464 30.64 11.27 4.54
C ASN A 464 29.41 11.52 3.68
N ASP A 465 29.60 11.85 2.41
CA ASP A 465 28.54 12.00 1.40
C ASP A 465 27.96 10.65 0.89
N LYS A 466 28.57 9.52 1.27
CA LYS A 466 28.19 8.15 0.87
C LYS A 466 27.75 7.37 2.09
N ASN A 467 26.53 6.87 2.03
CA ASN A 467 25.94 6.09 3.10
C ASN A 467 25.37 4.77 2.58
N THR A 468 25.39 3.73 3.41
CA THR A 468 24.86 2.41 3.10
C THR A 468 23.88 1.93 4.17
N LEU A 469 22.85 1.22 3.75
CA LEU A 469 21.91 0.54 4.62
C LEU A 469 21.67 -0.88 4.10
N GLU A 470 21.89 -1.87 4.94
CA GLU A 470 21.66 -3.28 4.65
C GLU A 470 20.54 -3.84 5.52
N ASN A 471 19.76 -4.73 4.94
CA ASN A 471 18.64 -5.39 5.61
C ASN A 471 18.58 -6.86 5.19
N TYR A 472 18.60 -7.77 6.16
CA TYR A 472 18.46 -9.20 5.99
C TYR A 472 17.29 -9.69 6.83
N ALA A 473 16.44 -10.53 6.27
CA ALA A 473 15.36 -11.10 7.07
C ALA A 473 14.99 -12.51 6.65
N ALA A 474 14.45 -13.26 7.62
CA ALA A 474 13.77 -14.52 7.39
C ALA A 474 12.39 -14.48 8.05
N PHE A 475 11.37 -15.00 7.38
CA PHE A 475 10.01 -14.99 7.90
C PHE A 475 9.28 -16.30 7.64
N ILE A 476 8.30 -16.57 8.51
CA ILE A 476 7.35 -17.66 8.36
C ILE A 476 5.97 -17.19 8.81
N GLN A 477 4.95 -17.58 8.07
CA GLN A 477 3.54 -17.39 8.43
C GLN A 477 2.80 -18.69 8.26
N LEU A 478 2.01 -19.05 9.26
CA LEU A 478 1.17 -20.24 9.32
C LEU A 478 -0.29 -19.80 9.37
N GLU A 479 -1.13 -20.38 8.53
CA GLU A 479 -2.55 -20.09 8.49
C GLU A 479 -3.35 -21.39 8.40
N LYS A 480 -4.34 -21.53 9.26
CA LYS A 480 -5.16 -22.74 9.32
C LYS A 480 -6.59 -22.43 9.68
N LYS A 481 -7.51 -23.08 8.96
CA LYS A 481 -8.91 -23.16 9.34
C LYS A 481 -9.08 -24.29 10.36
N LEU A 482 -9.06 -23.95 11.67
CA LEU A 482 -9.10 -24.95 12.77
C LEU A 482 -10.41 -25.73 12.81
N ILE A 483 -11.54 -25.00 12.66
CA ILE A 483 -12.88 -25.54 12.45
C ILE A 483 -13.46 -24.91 11.21
N LYS A 484 -14.59 -25.41 10.68
CA LYS A 484 -15.17 -24.89 9.42
C LYS A 484 -15.35 -23.37 9.38
N LYS A 485 -15.40 -22.69 10.54
CA LYS A 485 -15.71 -21.28 10.68
C LYS A 485 -14.58 -20.42 11.28
N LEU A 486 -13.50 -21.01 11.79
CA LEU A 486 -12.42 -20.28 12.48
C LEU A 486 -11.10 -20.38 11.72
N MET A 487 -10.67 -19.27 11.14
CA MET A 487 -9.32 -19.07 10.58
C MET A 487 -8.39 -18.52 11.66
N VAL A 488 -7.21 -19.10 11.78
CA VAL A 488 -6.14 -18.66 12.68
C VAL A 488 -4.90 -18.40 11.86
N SER A 489 -4.18 -17.33 12.14
CA SER A 489 -2.88 -17.02 11.58
C SER A 489 -1.86 -16.73 12.67
N ALA A 490 -0.61 -17.15 12.45
CA ALA A 490 0.54 -16.80 13.28
C ALA A 490 1.74 -16.56 12.37
N GLY A 491 2.53 -15.55 12.66
CA GLY A 491 3.71 -15.21 11.87
C GLY A 491 4.86 -14.76 12.75
N PHE A 492 6.06 -15.03 12.25
CA PHE A 492 7.33 -14.65 12.87
C PHE A 492 8.28 -14.14 11.79
N ARG A 493 9.04 -13.09 12.08
CA ARG A 493 10.15 -12.57 11.29
C ARG A 493 11.33 -12.24 12.21
N ALA A 494 12.50 -12.61 11.78
CA ALA A 494 13.76 -12.10 12.32
C ALA A 494 14.37 -11.18 11.27
N GLU A 495 14.69 -9.95 11.65
CA GLU A 495 15.19 -8.93 10.74
C GLU A 495 16.45 -8.28 11.30
N TYR A 496 17.50 -8.24 10.49
CA TYR A 496 18.79 -7.64 10.81
C TYR A 496 19.04 -6.44 9.94
N PHE A 497 19.40 -5.32 10.56
CA PHE A 497 19.79 -4.09 9.91
C PHE A 497 21.23 -3.71 10.23
N GLU A 498 21.87 -3.10 9.26
CA GLU A 498 23.21 -2.53 9.43
C GLU A 498 23.31 -1.23 8.63
N MET A 499 23.80 -0.15 9.26
CA MET A 499 24.05 1.14 8.63
C MET A 499 25.53 1.50 8.71
N ASN A 500 26.13 1.81 7.55
CA ASN A 500 27.52 2.27 7.43
C ASN A 500 28.56 1.34 8.08
N ASN A 501 28.29 0.04 8.23
CA ASN A 501 29.12 -0.92 8.95
C ASN A 501 29.44 -0.50 10.41
N LYS A 502 28.61 0.37 11.01
CA LYS A 502 28.84 0.90 12.37
C LYS A 502 27.73 0.55 13.35
N GLU A 503 26.50 0.55 12.88
CA GLU A 503 25.32 0.34 13.69
C GLU A 503 24.54 -0.86 13.17
N SER A 504 24.22 -1.80 14.03
CA SER A 504 23.43 -2.98 13.65
C SER A 504 22.46 -3.39 14.73
N GLN A 505 21.33 -3.98 14.33
CA GLN A 505 20.34 -4.51 15.25
C GLN A 505 19.61 -5.70 14.64
N LEU A 506 19.33 -6.70 15.49
CA LEU A 506 18.48 -7.85 15.18
C LEU A 506 17.17 -7.71 15.94
N GLU A 507 16.04 -7.75 15.21
CA GLU A 507 14.72 -7.59 15.79
C GLU A 507 13.81 -8.78 15.46
N PRO A 508 13.27 -9.48 16.48
CA PRO A 508 12.22 -10.48 16.32
C PRO A 508 10.84 -9.83 16.31
N ILE A 509 10.01 -10.16 15.32
CA ILE A 509 8.68 -9.56 15.08
C ILE A 509 7.64 -10.66 15.04
N LEU A 510 6.55 -10.50 15.81
CA LEU A 510 5.46 -11.44 15.92
C LEU A 510 4.15 -10.88 15.39
N ARG A 511 3.30 -11.77 14.86
CA ARG A 511 1.93 -11.48 14.46
C ARG A 511 1.02 -12.67 14.77
N ALA A 512 -0.20 -12.39 15.19
CA ALA A 512 -1.25 -13.38 15.35
C ALA A 512 -2.60 -12.81 14.91
N GLY A 513 -3.49 -13.65 14.43
CA GLY A 513 -4.82 -13.22 14.02
C GLY A 513 -5.84 -14.35 14.05
N LEU A 514 -7.08 -13.95 14.29
CA LEU A 514 -8.25 -14.81 14.30
C LEU A 514 -9.33 -14.20 13.41
N ASN A 515 -10.03 -15.03 12.67
CA ASN A 515 -11.23 -14.64 11.94
C ASN A 515 -12.29 -15.73 12.09
N TYR A 516 -13.41 -15.39 12.72
CA TYR A 516 -14.52 -16.30 12.98
C TYR A 516 -15.73 -15.93 12.14
N GLN A 517 -16.17 -16.86 11.31
CA GLN A 517 -17.40 -16.73 10.53
C GLN A 517 -18.63 -17.02 11.40
N LEU A 518 -19.28 -15.97 11.90
CA LEU A 518 -20.48 -16.10 12.75
C LEU A 518 -21.67 -16.62 11.92
N THR A 519 -21.95 -15.96 10.78
CA THR A 519 -22.95 -16.37 9.77
C THR A 519 -22.28 -16.42 8.39
N GLU A 520 -23.02 -16.77 7.33
CA GLU A 520 -22.50 -16.77 5.94
C GLU A 520 -21.97 -15.40 5.49
N GLY A 521 -22.49 -14.30 6.03
CA GLY A 521 -22.08 -12.94 5.68
C GLY A 521 -21.44 -12.16 6.81
N THR A 522 -21.31 -12.71 8.03
CA THR A 522 -20.81 -12.01 9.22
C THR A 522 -19.51 -12.63 9.70
N PHE A 523 -18.45 -11.82 9.79
CA PHE A 523 -17.12 -12.23 10.22
C PHE A 523 -16.67 -11.35 11.38
N ILE A 524 -16.19 -11.97 12.45
CA ILE A 524 -15.56 -11.30 13.60
C ILE A 524 -14.08 -11.61 13.53
N ARG A 525 -13.24 -10.58 13.59
CA ARG A 525 -11.79 -10.74 13.58
C ARG A 525 -11.14 -10.08 14.78
N CYS A 526 -10.02 -10.65 15.20
CA CYS A 526 -9.09 -10.05 16.14
C CYS A 526 -7.68 -10.25 15.60
N SER A 527 -6.85 -9.24 15.73
CA SER A 527 -5.44 -9.34 15.33
C SER A 527 -4.53 -8.61 16.30
N TYR A 528 -3.32 -9.14 16.42
CA TYR A 528 -2.19 -8.53 17.09
C TYR A 528 -0.98 -8.60 16.16
N GLY A 529 -0.24 -7.51 16.04
CA GLY A 529 0.98 -7.47 15.25
C GLY A 529 1.98 -6.50 15.82
N GLN A 530 3.25 -6.86 15.74
CA GLN A 530 4.37 -6.01 16.06
C GLN A 530 4.93 -5.37 14.80
N GLY A 531 5.55 -4.21 14.94
CA GLY A 531 6.24 -3.49 13.90
C GLY A 531 7.54 -2.93 14.43
N TYR A 532 8.48 -2.74 13.53
CA TYR A 532 9.79 -2.21 13.80
C TYR A 532 10.27 -1.37 12.62
N ARG A 533 10.98 -0.29 12.91
CA ARG A 533 11.58 0.56 11.89
C ARG A 533 12.94 1.08 12.36
N TYR A 534 13.96 0.82 11.56
CA TYR A 534 15.26 1.45 11.73
C TYR A 534 15.21 2.87 11.14
N PRO A 535 15.89 3.87 11.74
CA PRO A 535 15.99 5.19 11.16
C PRO A 535 16.61 5.15 9.76
N THR A 536 16.12 6.00 8.88
CA THR A 536 16.69 6.16 7.53
C THR A 536 17.98 6.97 7.57
N ILE A 537 18.76 6.93 6.49
CA ILE A 537 19.97 7.75 6.34
C ILE A 537 19.62 9.24 6.50
N ALA A 538 18.49 9.67 5.89
CA ALA A 538 18.02 11.04 6.00
C ALA A 538 17.65 11.43 7.43
N GLU A 539 16.95 10.60 8.20
CA GLU A 539 16.57 10.91 9.57
C GLU A 539 17.77 11.13 10.49
N LYS A 540 18.87 10.43 10.25
CA LYS A 540 20.09 10.57 11.06
C LYS A 540 21.01 11.68 10.58
N TYR A 541 21.16 11.88 9.27
CA TYR A 541 22.30 12.61 8.73
C TYR A 541 21.95 13.81 7.86
N ILE A 542 20.65 14.10 7.62
CA ILE A 542 20.28 15.24 6.80
C ILE A 542 20.72 16.56 7.42
N GLU A 543 21.42 17.36 6.63
CA GLU A 543 21.87 18.72 6.97
C GLU A 543 21.61 19.61 5.76
N THR A 544 20.66 20.51 5.84
CA THR A 544 20.26 21.39 4.75
C THR A 544 19.50 22.60 5.27
N GLY A 545 19.15 23.53 4.39
CA GLY A 545 18.37 24.70 4.75
C GLY A 545 17.64 25.31 3.55
N ALA A 546 16.52 25.96 3.83
CA ALA A 546 15.69 26.63 2.83
C ALA A 546 14.98 27.83 3.45
N GLY A 547 15.22 29.05 2.93
CA GLY A 547 14.53 30.28 3.33
C GLY A 547 14.65 30.65 4.80
N GLY A 548 15.78 30.35 5.42
CA GLY A 548 16.01 30.60 6.86
C GLY A 548 15.48 29.48 7.78
N ILE A 549 14.96 28.39 7.20
CA ILE A 549 14.57 27.17 7.91
C ILE A 549 15.67 26.14 7.68
N SER A 550 16.34 25.69 8.75
CA SER A 550 17.37 24.67 8.69
C SER A 550 16.80 23.28 8.96
N VAL A 551 17.51 22.25 8.53
CA VAL A 551 17.32 20.87 8.96
C VAL A 551 18.63 20.39 9.55
N PHE A 552 18.59 19.93 10.78
CA PHE A 552 19.77 19.55 11.54
C PHE A 552 19.93 18.04 11.63
N PRO A 553 21.13 17.51 11.48
CA PRO A 553 21.40 16.09 11.64
C PRO A 553 21.21 15.65 13.10
N ASN A 554 20.83 14.37 13.27
CA ASN A 554 20.80 13.73 14.58
C ASN A 554 21.26 12.28 14.48
N PRO A 555 22.58 12.02 14.49
CA PRO A 555 23.12 10.65 14.45
C PRO A 555 22.63 9.75 15.59
N GLU A 556 22.17 10.33 16.70
CA GLU A 556 21.70 9.60 17.89
C GLU A 556 20.27 9.08 17.81
N VAL A 557 19.54 9.37 16.71
CA VAL A 557 18.18 8.85 16.52
C VAL A 557 18.21 7.32 16.61
N GLN A 558 17.39 6.80 17.54
CA GLN A 558 17.25 5.38 17.81
C GLN A 558 16.08 4.77 17.04
N PRO A 559 16.09 3.46 16.78
CA PRO A 559 14.99 2.74 16.17
C PRO A 559 13.68 2.90 16.95
N GLU A 560 12.57 2.87 16.22
CA GLU A 560 11.23 2.83 16.82
C GLU A 560 10.57 1.46 16.60
N SER A 561 9.77 1.04 17.56
CA SER A 561 8.97 -0.17 17.46
C SER A 561 7.50 0.12 17.75
N SER A 562 6.64 -0.80 17.37
CA SER A 562 5.21 -0.68 17.63
C SER A 562 4.54 -2.02 17.87
N TRP A 563 3.37 -1.96 18.50
CA TRP A 563 2.40 -3.04 18.40
C TRP A 563 1.01 -2.48 18.08
N ASN A 564 0.24 -3.26 17.38
CA ASN A 564 -1.16 -2.97 17.04
C ASN A 564 -2.05 -4.12 17.49
N ALA A 565 -3.12 -3.80 18.18
CA ALA A 565 -4.21 -4.71 18.49
C ALA A 565 -5.51 -4.19 17.90
N GLU A 566 -6.28 -5.07 17.29
CA GLU A 566 -7.53 -4.73 16.62
C GLU A 566 -8.59 -5.80 16.88
N ALA A 567 -9.83 -5.34 17.04
CA ALA A 567 -11.03 -6.18 16.95
C ALA A 567 -12.02 -5.54 15.97
N GLY A 568 -12.62 -6.36 15.12
CA GLY A 568 -13.55 -5.86 14.12
C GLY A 568 -14.63 -6.84 13.71
N ILE A 569 -15.68 -6.30 13.12
CA ILE A 569 -16.79 -7.05 12.53
C ILE A 569 -16.96 -6.62 11.08
N LYS A 570 -16.99 -7.59 10.18
CA LYS A 570 -17.30 -7.38 8.76
C LYS A 570 -18.64 -8.04 8.44
N GLN A 571 -19.57 -7.25 7.93
CA GLN A 571 -20.90 -7.68 7.54
C GLN A 571 -21.10 -7.53 6.04
N GLY A 572 -21.21 -8.64 5.33
CA GLY A 572 -21.68 -8.66 3.95
C GLY A 572 -23.19 -8.40 3.89
N PHE A 573 -23.64 -7.64 2.91
CA PHE A 573 -25.04 -7.40 2.64
C PHE A 573 -25.38 -7.54 1.17
N LYS A 574 -26.66 -7.85 0.92
CA LYS A 574 -27.23 -7.95 -0.43
C LYS A 574 -28.63 -7.33 -0.40
N ILE A 575 -28.83 -6.31 -1.22
CA ILE A 575 -30.12 -5.62 -1.40
C ILE A 575 -30.49 -5.73 -2.89
N GLY A 576 -31.33 -6.68 -3.23
CA GLY A 576 -31.59 -7.02 -4.64
C GLY A 576 -30.29 -7.44 -5.37
N ASN A 577 -29.89 -6.69 -6.37
CA ASN A 577 -28.62 -6.88 -7.12
C ASN A 577 -27.53 -5.89 -6.71
N PHE A 578 -27.67 -5.21 -5.59
CA PHE A 578 -26.62 -4.42 -4.97
C PHE A 578 -25.96 -5.23 -3.85
N PHE A 579 -24.64 -5.35 -3.88
CA PHE A 579 -23.87 -6.15 -2.95
C PHE A 579 -22.78 -5.30 -2.32
N GLY A 580 -22.43 -5.62 -1.11
CA GLY A 580 -21.35 -4.92 -0.45
C GLY A 580 -21.02 -5.50 0.91
N PHE A 581 -20.16 -4.82 1.61
CA PHE A 581 -19.88 -5.08 3.01
C PHE A 581 -19.71 -3.78 3.79
N ALA A 582 -20.05 -3.84 5.06
CA ALA A 582 -19.71 -2.88 6.07
C ALA A 582 -18.65 -3.50 6.99
N ASP A 583 -17.65 -2.73 7.37
CA ASP A 583 -16.56 -3.14 8.22
C ASP A 583 -16.43 -2.12 9.37
N ILE A 584 -16.47 -2.59 10.60
CA ILE A 584 -16.30 -1.78 11.81
C ILE A 584 -15.12 -2.36 12.58
N ALA A 585 -14.14 -1.53 12.91
CA ALA A 585 -12.97 -1.94 13.66
C ALA A 585 -12.65 -0.94 14.78
N VAL A 586 -12.31 -1.46 15.94
CA VAL A 586 -11.68 -0.71 17.02
C VAL A 586 -10.23 -1.16 17.11
N PHE A 587 -9.33 -0.22 17.32
CA PHE A 587 -7.90 -0.49 17.31
C PHE A 587 -7.15 0.35 18.34
N GLU A 588 -6.01 -0.19 18.78
CA GLU A 588 -4.99 0.54 19.52
C GLU A 588 -3.61 0.21 18.93
N GLN A 589 -2.85 1.25 18.61
CA GLN A 589 -1.45 1.16 18.21
C GLN A 589 -0.61 1.87 19.26
N ARG A 590 0.44 1.23 19.74
CA ARG A 590 1.44 1.88 20.58
C ARG A 590 2.78 1.86 19.91
N TYR A 591 3.44 2.98 20.00
CA TYR A 591 4.79 3.20 19.50
C TYR A 591 5.72 3.41 20.67
N HIS A 592 6.85 2.75 20.63
CA HIS A 592 7.95 2.94 21.57
C HIS A 592 9.03 3.71 20.88
N ASN A 593 9.57 4.70 21.59
CA ASN A 593 10.68 5.51 21.11
C ASN A 593 10.35 6.25 19.78
N THR A 594 9.18 6.87 19.74
CA THR A 594 8.58 7.49 18.54
C THR A 594 9.50 8.54 17.94
N ILE A 595 9.85 8.41 16.66
CA ILE A 595 10.64 9.42 15.92
C ILE A 595 9.68 10.47 15.36
N GLU A 596 9.88 11.72 15.73
CA GLU A 596 9.11 12.87 15.22
C GLU A 596 10.03 13.92 14.61
N TYR A 597 9.50 14.67 13.66
CA TYR A 597 10.19 15.79 12.99
C TYR A 597 9.71 17.07 13.60
N ILE A 598 10.54 17.67 14.47
CA ILE A 598 10.18 18.77 15.35
C ILE A 598 10.80 20.06 14.85
N TYR A 599 9.98 21.12 14.71
CA TYR A 599 10.41 22.49 14.44
C TYR A 599 10.62 23.26 15.74
N ALA A 600 11.86 23.65 15.98
CA ALA A 600 12.29 24.36 17.21
C ALA A 600 13.51 25.25 16.94
N LEU A 601 14.01 25.92 17.98
CA LEU A 601 15.36 26.49 17.98
C LEU A 601 16.34 25.44 18.50
N TRP A 602 17.40 25.16 17.75
CA TRP A 602 18.35 24.10 18.07
C TRP A 602 19.74 24.66 18.40
N GLN A 603 20.40 24.08 19.39
CA GLN A 603 21.77 24.37 19.78
C GLN A 603 22.79 23.70 18.83
N PRO A 604 24.04 24.24 18.66
CA PRO A 604 24.59 25.40 19.42
C PRO A 604 24.21 26.78 18.85
N ASP A 605 23.73 26.85 17.59
CA ASP A 605 23.64 28.11 16.85
C ASP A 605 22.33 28.86 17.10
N GLN A 606 21.42 28.33 17.92
CA GLN A 606 20.06 28.85 18.18
C GLN A 606 19.26 29.17 16.91
N LEU A 607 19.49 28.40 15.88
CA LEU A 607 18.82 28.53 14.60
C LEU A 607 17.48 27.81 14.57
N ALA A 608 16.49 28.46 13.95
CA ALA A 608 15.17 27.85 13.71
C ALA A 608 15.28 26.77 12.65
N GLY A 609 14.72 25.60 12.97
CA GLY A 609 14.76 24.49 12.01
C GLY A 609 14.10 23.23 12.50
N PHE A 610 14.17 22.24 11.66
CA PHE A 610 13.68 20.91 11.93
C PHE A 610 14.80 19.96 12.36
N LYS A 611 14.44 18.99 13.20
CA LYS A 611 15.31 17.89 13.58
C LYS A 611 14.49 16.63 13.85
N PHE A 612 14.97 15.48 13.42
CA PHE A 612 14.39 14.19 13.80
C PHE A 612 14.85 13.84 15.21
N VAL A 613 13.91 13.55 16.10
CA VAL A 613 14.19 13.22 17.50
C VAL A 613 13.26 12.12 17.99
N ASN A 614 13.75 11.31 18.93
CA ASN A 614 12.90 10.37 19.65
C ASN A 614 12.14 11.11 20.75
N THR A 615 10.82 11.14 20.68
CA THR A 615 9.94 11.90 21.59
C THR A 615 9.29 11.05 22.67
N GLY A 616 9.85 9.88 22.97
CA GLY A 616 9.27 8.93 23.91
C GLY A 616 8.15 8.08 23.32
N ASN A 617 7.29 7.55 24.18
CA ASN A 617 6.24 6.62 23.81
C ASN A 617 4.97 7.36 23.37
N SER A 618 4.30 6.80 22.36
CA SER A 618 3.03 7.35 21.87
C SER A 618 1.98 6.26 21.63
N ARG A 619 0.74 6.68 21.50
CA ARG A 619 -0.41 5.80 21.28
C ARG A 619 -1.39 6.41 20.30
N VAL A 620 -1.94 5.60 19.43
CA VAL A 620 -3.13 5.95 18.63
C VAL A 620 -4.20 4.91 18.86
N LYS A 621 -5.34 5.31 19.40
CA LYS A 621 -6.52 4.45 19.50
C LYS A 621 -7.67 5.06 18.72
N GLY A 622 -8.56 4.20 18.22
CA GLY A 622 -9.66 4.71 17.42
C GLY A 622 -10.71 3.70 17.02
N LEU A 623 -11.67 4.23 16.30
CA LEU A 623 -12.76 3.51 15.66
C LEU A 623 -12.73 3.83 14.16
N GLU A 624 -12.90 2.81 13.34
CA GLU A 624 -13.07 2.97 11.91
C GLU A 624 -14.32 2.24 11.44
N VAL A 625 -15.08 2.90 10.58
CA VAL A 625 -16.21 2.33 9.86
C VAL A 625 -15.98 2.52 8.38
N SER A 626 -16.05 1.44 7.60
CA SER A 626 -16.03 1.52 6.14
C SER A 626 -17.20 0.76 5.55
N ILE A 627 -17.73 1.27 4.45
CA ILE A 627 -18.82 0.66 3.68
C ILE A 627 -18.42 0.70 2.21
N MET A 628 -18.45 -0.45 1.56
CA MET A 628 -18.22 -0.58 0.14
C MET A 628 -19.34 -1.41 -0.48
N GLY A 629 -19.78 -1.01 -1.68
CA GLY A 629 -20.76 -1.79 -2.39
C GLY A 629 -20.86 -1.41 -3.86
N GLU A 630 -21.28 -2.36 -4.66
CA GLU A 630 -21.58 -2.14 -6.09
C GLU A 630 -22.73 -3.04 -6.56
N GLY A 631 -23.38 -2.64 -7.63
CA GLY A 631 -24.43 -3.46 -8.22
C GLY A 631 -25.30 -2.75 -9.22
N LYS A 632 -26.27 -3.50 -9.75
CA LYS A 632 -27.29 -3.01 -10.66
C LYS A 632 -28.67 -3.25 -10.03
N PRO A 633 -29.15 -2.39 -9.13
CA PRO A 633 -30.44 -2.58 -8.43
C PRO A 633 -31.62 -2.65 -9.40
N VAL A 634 -31.54 -1.93 -10.51
CA VAL A 634 -32.52 -2.00 -11.61
C VAL A 634 -31.81 -2.11 -12.96
N ARG A 635 -32.55 -2.52 -14.01
CA ARG A 635 -32.00 -2.65 -15.37
C ARG A 635 -31.42 -1.30 -15.86
N ASN A 636 -30.21 -1.34 -16.40
CA ASN A 636 -29.45 -0.19 -16.94
C ASN A 636 -29.08 0.88 -15.88
N PHE A 637 -29.21 0.62 -14.61
CA PHE A 637 -28.77 1.53 -13.55
C PHE A 637 -27.80 0.79 -12.63
N ALA A 638 -26.56 1.28 -12.56
CA ALA A 638 -25.52 0.75 -11.69
C ALA A 638 -25.11 1.77 -10.63
N ILE A 639 -24.81 1.28 -9.46
CA ILE A 639 -24.29 2.08 -8.33
C ILE A 639 -22.96 1.46 -7.89
N SER A 640 -21.98 2.31 -7.63
CA SER A 640 -20.76 1.97 -6.91
C SER A 640 -20.60 2.96 -5.76
N PHE A 641 -20.32 2.47 -4.57
CA PHE A 641 -20.18 3.24 -3.36
C PHE A 641 -18.95 2.81 -2.58
N LEU A 642 -18.16 3.77 -2.12
CA LEU A 642 -17.10 3.61 -1.13
C LEU A 642 -17.22 4.76 -0.13
N GLY A 643 -17.29 4.48 1.15
CA GLY A 643 -17.31 5.51 2.17
C GLY A 643 -16.83 4.99 3.50
N GLY A 644 -16.39 5.89 4.34
CA GLY A 644 -16.01 5.55 5.69
C GLY A 644 -15.73 6.75 6.58
N TYR A 645 -15.67 6.45 7.85
CA TYR A 645 -15.37 7.39 8.90
C TYR A 645 -14.30 6.80 9.82
N THR A 646 -13.31 7.60 10.15
CA THR A 646 -12.22 7.23 11.04
C THR A 646 -12.13 8.27 12.16
N TYR A 647 -12.26 7.80 13.37
CA TYR A 647 -11.93 8.56 14.58
C TYR A 647 -10.63 8.05 15.15
N THR A 648 -9.70 8.97 15.44
CA THR A 648 -8.42 8.64 16.08
C THR A 648 -8.15 9.55 17.25
N LEU A 649 -7.54 9.00 18.28
CA LEU A 649 -7.00 9.73 19.42
C LEU A 649 -5.50 9.45 19.49
N PRO A 650 -4.68 10.19 18.72
CA PRO A 650 -3.22 10.09 18.75
C PRO A 650 -2.67 10.90 19.92
N GLN A 651 -1.94 10.27 20.84
CA GLN A 651 -1.46 10.91 22.06
C GLN A 651 0.01 10.58 22.34
N SER A 652 0.77 11.55 22.80
CA SER A 652 2.03 11.31 23.52
C SER A 652 1.67 10.69 24.88
N LEU A 653 2.37 9.64 25.28
CA LEU A 653 2.26 9.03 26.59
C LEU A 653 3.26 9.61 27.59
N GLU A 654 4.27 10.30 27.08
CA GLU A 654 5.37 10.92 27.83
C GLU A 654 5.58 12.36 27.32
N PRO A 655 4.57 13.26 27.48
CA PRO A 655 4.63 14.59 26.87
C PRO A 655 5.75 15.48 27.42
N ASP A 656 6.23 15.19 28.62
CA ASP A 656 7.29 15.95 29.30
C ASP A 656 8.67 15.27 29.19
N TYR A 657 8.77 14.17 28.41
CA TYR A 657 10.06 13.55 28.10
C TYR A 657 10.97 14.55 27.38
N ILE A 658 12.14 14.82 27.96
CA ILE A 658 13.12 15.76 27.45
C ILE A 658 13.93 15.08 26.36
N PHE A 659 13.82 15.55 25.12
CA PHE A 659 14.58 15.03 23.98
C PHE A 659 15.73 15.93 23.54
N ALA A 660 15.81 17.14 24.08
CA ALA A 660 16.97 18.04 23.94
C ALA A 660 17.00 19.03 25.09
N THR A 661 18.19 19.50 25.46
CA THR A 661 18.41 20.52 26.48
C THR A 661 19.14 21.72 25.88
N ASP A 662 18.80 22.91 26.33
CA ASP A 662 19.56 24.12 26.09
C ASP A 662 20.59 24.27 27.21
N ASN A 663 21.86 24.23 26.85
CA ASN A 663 22.94 24.38 27.84
C ASN A 663 24.11 25.21 27.27
N PRO A 664 24.37 26.46 27.72
CA PRO A 664 23.64 27.12 28.80
C PRO A 664 22.24 27.61 28.39
N PRO A 665 21.27 27.63 29.31
CA PRO A 665 19.96 28.20 29.06
C PRO A 665 20.06 29.70 28.70
N THR A 666 19.21 30.13 27.76
CA THR A 666 19.07 31.50 27.36
C THR A 666 17.66 32.02 27.64
N ASP A 667 17.49 33.33 27.79
CA ASP A 667 16.18 33.95 28.07
C ASP A 667 15.14 33.72 26.96
N PHE A 668 15.58 33.24 25.78
CA PHE A 668 14.74 33.01 24.60
C PHE A 668 14.37 31.53 24.35
N LEU A 669 14.99 30.60 25.07
CA LEU A 669 14.80 29.19 24.91
C LEU A 669 14.32 28.55 26.21
N PRO A 670 13.38 27.60 26.17
CA PRO A 670 13.09 26.76 27.33
C PRO A 670 14.36 25.97 27.70
N ASP A 671 14.61 25.79 28.98
CA ASP A 671 15.76 25.03 29.50
C ASP A 671 15.81 23.58 28.95
N SER A 672 14.67 23.09 28.49
CA SER A 672 14.52 21.75 27.93
C SER A 672 13.43 21.69 26.85
N LEU A 673 13.67 20.91 25.78
CA LEU A 673 12.70 20.64 24.74
C LEU A 673 12.01 19.34 25.04
N SER A 674 10.71 19.41 25.20
CA SER A 674 9.80 18.27 25.33
C SER A 674 8.63 18.38 24.34
N TYR A 675 7.83 17.35 24.28
CA TYR A 675 6.62 17.40 23.44
C TYR A 675 5.67 18.52 23.90
N SER A 676 5.50 18.68 25.23
CA SER A 676 4.70 19.75 25.84
C SER A 676 5.25 21.14 25.51
N SER A 677 6.54 21.39 25.69
CA SER A 677 7.12 22.74 25.48
C SER A 677 7.13 23.17 24.01
N THR A 678 7.10 22.22 23.08
CA THR A 678 7.13 22.46 21.62
C THR A 678 5.74 22.41 20.95
N SER A 679 4.65 22.21 21.68
CA SER A 679 3.28 22.02 21.15
C SER A 679 2.43 23.29 21.28
N THR A 680 1.57 23.54 20.27
CA THR A 680 0.58 24.63 20.33
C THR A 680 -0.61 24.28 21.23
N ASP A 681 -0.97 23.00 21.35
CA ASP A 681 -2.07 22.50 22.20
C ASP A 681 -1.59 21.29 23.01
N THR A 682 -1.49 21.47 24.32
CA THR A 682 -1.08 20.44 25.28
C THR A 682 -2.27 19.82 26.03
N SER A 683 -3.50 20.28 25.78
CA SER A 683 -4.68 19.98 26.62
C SER A 683 -5.01 18.49 26.74
N LYS A 684 -4.69 17.70 25.71
CA LYS A 684 -4.95 16.25 25.66
C LYS A 684 -3.75 15.43 25.19
N ASN A 685 -2.57 16.05 25.15
CA ASN A 685 -1.33 15.45 24.62
C ASN A 685 -1.48 14.89 23.19
N ILE A 686 -2.33 15.55 22.37
CA ILE A 686 -2.56 15.14 21.00
C ILE A 686 -1.28 15.31 20.19
N LEU A 687 -0.89 14.27 19.46
CA LEU A 687 0.27 14.28 18.58
C LEU A 687 0.12 15.35 17.49
N LYS A 688 1.22 16.01 17.15
CA LYS A 688 1.27 17.05 16.12
C LYS A 688 0.97 16.49 14.73
N TYR A 689 0.40 17.30 13.85
CA TYR A 689 0.13 16.99 12.45
C TYR A 689 -0.77 15.77 12.23
N ARG A 690 -1.77 15.56 13.10
CA ARG A 690 -2.76 14.48 12.98
C ARG A 690 -4.18 15.04 12.98
N PHE A 691 -5.03 14.40 12.19
CA PHE A 691 -6.48 14.64 12.20
C PHE A 691 -7.16 13.65 13.14
N GLN A 692 -8.09 14.14 13.96
CA GLN A 692 -8.86 13.27 14.85
C GLN A 692 -10.07 12.64 14.17
N HIS A 693 -10.71 13.37 13.26
CA HIS A 693 -11.89 12.92 12.52
C HIS A 693 -11.64 13.04 11.02
N ILE A 694 -11.83 11.96 10.30
CA ILE A 694 -11.75 11.90 8.85
C ILE A 694 -12.98 11.17 8.35
N ALA A 695 -13.75 11.81 7.44
CA ALA A 695 -14.85 11.16 6.76
C ALA A 695 -14.68 11.28 5.25
N LYS A 696 -14.93 10.21 4.52
CA LYS A 696 -14.76 10.13 3.08
C LYS A 696 -15.90 9.37 2.46
N MET A 697 -16.37 9.83 1.30
CA MET A 697 -17.38 9.14 0.55
C MET A 697 -17.16 9.36 -0.95
N ASP A 698 -17.36 8.33 -1.72
CA ASP A 698 -17.39 8.37 -3.17
C ASP A 698 -18.55 7.53 -3.67
N ILE A 699 -19.42 8.11 -4.47
CA ILE A 699 -20.54 7.44 -5.10
C ILE A 699 -20.48 7.67 -6.61
N GLU A 700 -20.70 6.62 -7.38
CA GLU A 700 -20.85 6.65 -8.82
C GLU A 700 -22.20 6.04 -9.20
N LEU A 701 -23.01 6.81 -9.91
CA LEU A 701 -24.31 6.41 -10.44
C LEU A 701 -24.19 6.33 -11.96
N THR A 702 -24.43 5.16 -12.54
CA THR A 702 -24.39 4.98 -13.99
C THR A 702 -25.77 4.59 -14.51
N TRP A 703 -26.30 5.40 -15.42
CA TRP A 703 -27.56 5.13 -16.12
C TRP A 703 -27.32 5.07 -17.62
N LYS A 704 -27.46 3.86 -18.20
CA LYS A 704 -27.17 3.60 -19.61
C LYS A 704 -25.74 4.07 -19.99
N PHE A 705 -25.65 5.19 -20.73
CA PHE A 705 -24.42 5.75 -21.25
C PHE A 705 -23.89 6.96 -20.44
N ILE A 706 -24.61 7.38 -19.41
CA ILE A 706 -24.25 8.53 -18.56
C ILE A 706 -23.82 8.02 -17.20
N SER A 707 -22.72 8.52 -16.66
CA SER A 707 -22.32 8.32 -15.26
C SER A 707 -22.20 9.67 -14.54
N PHE A 708 -22.65 9.71 -13.29
CA PHE A 708 -22.48 10.82 -12.38
C PHE A 708 -21.73 10.34 -11.15
N GLY A 709 -20.62 10.99 -10.82
CA GLY A 709 -19.81 10.73 -9.66
C GLY A 709 -19.78 11.91 -8.70
N TYR A 710 -19.87 11.62 -7.40
CA TYR A 710 -19.75 12.58 -6.33
C TYR A 710 -18.79 12.07 -5.27
N GLY A 711 -17.74 12.85 -4.98
CA GLY A 711 -16.77 12.61 -3.93
C GLY A 711 -16.86 13.68 -2.85
N VAL A 712 -16.70 13.28 -1.59
CA VAL A 712 -16.58 14.22 -0.48
C VAL A 712 -15.53 13.74 0.51
N ARG A 713 -14.73 14.67 1.03
CA ARG A 713 -13.69 14.45 2.02
C ARG A 713 -13.79 15.49 3.12
N TYR A 714 -13.88 15.03 4.35
CA TYR A 714 -13.87 15.86 5.55
C TYR A 714 -12.64 15.52 6.39
N TYR A 715 -11.93 16.56 6.82
CA TYR A 715 -10.83 16.51 7.77
C TYR A 715 -11.13 17.45 8.93
N SER A 716 -11.05 16.97 10.17
CA SER A 716 -11.16 17.86 11.32
C SER A 716 -10.02 18.86 11.36
N PHE A 717 -10.18 19.94 12.09
CA PHE A 717 -9.07 20.85 12.35
C PHE A 717 -7.87 20.11 12.98
N MET A 718 -6.68 20.36 12.48
CA MET A 718 -5.42 19.84 13.00
C MET A 718 -5.03 20.64 14.27
N LYS A 719 -5.37 20.10 15.44
CA LYS A 719 -5.29 20.85 16.71
C LYS A 719 -3.87 21.24 17.11
N ASN A 720 -2.94 20.31 16.97
CA ASN A 720 -1.57 20.49 17.46
C ASN A 720 -0.55 20.52 16.33
N ILE A 721 0.33 21.52 16.38
CA ILE A 721 1.50 21.72 15.51
C ILE A 721 2.68 22.22 16.35
N ASP A 722 3.85 22.41 15.76
CA ASP A 722 4.98 23.00 16.44
C ASP A 722 4.70 24.45 16.81
N LYS A 723 4.85 24.76 18.11
CA LYS A 723 4.59 26.08 18.69
C LYS A 723 5.48 27.14 18.04
N LYS A 724 6.70 26.77 17.67
CA LYS A 724 7.68 27.70 17.11
C LYS A 724 7.21 28.36 15.81
N PHE A 725 6.28 27.77 15.07
CA PHE A 725 5.64 28.45 13.94
C PHE A 725 4.86 29.69 14.36
N TYR A 726 4.23 29.68 15.54
CA TYR A 726 3.51 30.86 16.05
C TYR A 726 4.48 31.88 16.64
N ASP A 727 5.51 31.40 17.35
CA ASP A 727 6.48 32.32 18.01
C ASP A 727 7.29 33.10 16.99
N LEU A 728 7.57 32.58 15.82
CA LEU A 728 8.35 33.18 14.75
C LEU A 728 7.53 33.89 13.67
N ASP A 729 6.21 33.78 13.70
CA ASP A 729 5.31 34.26 12.63
C ASP A 729 5.34 35.78 12.48
N GLU A 730 5.54 36.50 13.56
CA GLU A 730 5.57 37.97 13.56
C GLU A 730 6.99 38.56 13.39
N THR A 731 8.03 37.72 13.45
CA THR A 731 9.43 38.22 13.54
C THR A 731 10.33 37.70 12.40
N VAL A 732 10.55 36.41 12.32
CA VAL A 732 11.51 35.79 11.41
C VAL A 732 10.83 35.21 10.15
N LEU A 733 9.64 34.68 10.30
CA LEU A 733 8.85 34.04 9.23
C LEU A 733 7.44 34.66 9.19
N PRO A 734 7.29 35.89 8.70
CA PRO A 734 6.00 36.61 8.70
C PRO A 734 5.02 36.01 7.68
N THR A 735 4.58 34.79 7.93
CA THR A 735 3.76 33.96 7.03
C THR A 735 2.26 34.11 7.30
N GLY A 736 1.86 34.67 8.45
CA GLY A 736 0.47 34.80 8.87
C GLY A 736 -0.17 33.46 9.29
N VAL A 737 0.64 32.43 9.56
CA VAL A 737 0.14 31.06 9.85
C VAL A 737 -0.77 31.01 11.07
N LYS A 738 -0.49 31.81 12.09
CA LYS A 738 -1.33 31.90 13.29
C LYS A 738 -2.69 32.46 12.96
N ALA A 739 -2.75 33.59 12.30
CA ALA A 739 -4.00 34.25 11.89
C ALA A 739 -4.83 33.36 10.94
N TYR A 740 -4.17 32.71 9.97
CA TYR A 740 -4.82 31.75 9.07
C TYR A 740 -5.50 30.61 9.83
N ARG A 741 -4.80 30.01 10.79
CA ARG A 741 -5.32 28.88 11.58
C ARG A 741 -6.43 29.27 12.54
N GLU A 742 -6.37 30.46 13.14
CA GLU A 742 -7.44 30.99 13.99
C GLU A 742 -8.71 31.27 13.19
N LYS A 743 -8.58 31.73 11.95
CA LYS A 743 -9.70 31.95 11.01
C LYS A 743 -10.31 30.64 10.50
N ASN A 744 -9.52 29.58 10.34
CA ASN A 744 -9.90 28.30 9.72
C ASN A 744 -9.88 27.13 10.71
N ASP A 745 -10.48 27.26 11.88
CA ASP A 745 -10.45 26.30 13.00
C ASP A 745 -11.53 25.20 12.98
N LYS A 746 -12.42 25.20 11.95
CA LYS A 746 -13.59 24.30 11.89
C LYS A 746 -13.40 22.99 11.15
N GLY A 747 -12.22 22.77 10.57
CA GLY A 747 -11.96 21.64 9.69
C GLY A 747 -12.37 21.94 8.24
N THR A 748 -12.10 20.96 7.36
CA THR A 748 -12.15 21.12 5.91
C THR A 748 -13.09 20.12 5.28
N LEU A 749 -14.00 20.60 4.41
CA LEU A 749 -14.96 19.78 3.66
C LEU A 749 -14.79 20.05 2.15
N VAL A 750 -14.25 19.09 1.41
CA VAL A 750 -13.95 19.21 -0.01
C VAL A 750 -14.91 18.35 -0.83
N HIS A 751 -15.45 18.92 -1.91
CA HIS A 751 -16.41 18.28 -2.80
C HIS A 751 -15.81 18.14 -4.20
N ASP A 752 -15.96 16.95 -4.80
CA ASP A 752 -15.54 16.63 -6.16
C ASP A 752 -16.72 16.11 -6.97
N LEU A 753 -16.87 16.56 -8.22
CA LEU A 753 -17.95 16.16 -9.12
C LEU A 753 -17.37 15.54 -10.39
N ARG A 754 -18.07 14.55 -10.92
CA ARG A 754 -17.68 13.88 -12.18
C ARG A 754 -18.91 13.60 -13.02
N LEU A 755 -18.80 13.83 -14.32
CA LEU A 755 -19.82 13.48 -15.28
C LEU A 755 -19.14 12.71 -16.44
N GLY A 756 -19.62 11.52 -16.73
CA GLY A 756 -19.06 10.65 -17.77
C GLY A 756 -20.10 10.29 -18.82
N PHE A 757 -19.65 10.18 -20.07
CA PHE A 757 -20.45 9.80 -21.22
C PHE A 757 -19.76 8.66 -21.97
N LYS A 758 -20.40 7.50 -22.06
CA LYS A 758 -19.99 6.40 -22.92
C LYS A 758 -20.50 6.69 -24.32
N LEU A 759 -19.62 7.22 -25.19
CA LEU A 759 -19.96 7.64 -26.54
C LEU A 759 -20.14 6.43 -27.48
N SER A 760 -19.35 5.37 -27.26
CA SER A 760 -19.45 4.08 -27.93
C SER A 760 -18.87 2.98 -27.05
N GLU A 761 -18.74 1.76 -27.53
CA GLU A 761 -18.03 0.68 -26.81
C GLU A 761 -16.53 0.99 -26.67
N ILE A 762 -15.97 1.81 -27.56
CA ILE A 762 -14.56 2.18 -27.60
C ILE A 762 -14.31 3.51 -26.88
N PHE A 763 -15.19 4.50 -27.05
CA PHE A 763 -14.92 5.88 -26.60
C PHE A 763 -15.75 6.30 -25.40
N LYS A 764 -15.07 6.89 -24.41
CA LYS A 764 -15.68 7.54 -23.22
C LYS A 764 -15.15 8.96 -23.10
N ALA A 765 -16.04 9.93 -22.87
CA ALA A 765 -15.69 11.30 -22.48
C ALA A 765 -16.04 11.51 -21.00
N SER A 766 -15.26 12.32 -20.28
CA SER A 766 -15.56 12.66 -18.89
C SER A 766 -15.22 14.13 -18.62
N PHE A 767 -16.02 14.74 -17.75
CA PHE A 767 -15.81 16.07 -17.22
C PHE A 767 -15.71 15.98 -15.70
N LEU A 768 -14.65 16.56 -15.12
CA LEU A 768 -14.37 16.52 -13.69
C LEU A 768 -14.27 17.95 -13.16
N VAL A 769 -14.77 18.14 -11.95
CA VAL A 769 -14.62 19.38 -11.18
C VAL A 769 -14.11 18.97 -9.79
N ASN A 770 -12.85 19.21 -9.55
CA ASN A 770 -12.24 18.98 -8.22
C ASN A 770 -12.35 20.26 -7.39
N ASN A 771 -12.54 20.12 -6.07
CA ASN A 771 -12.80 21.21 -5.16
C ASN A 771 -13.95 22.10 -5.67
N ALA A 772 -15.12 21.52 -5.94
CA ALA A 772 -16.24 22.16 -6.63
C ALA A 772 -16.73 23.44 -5.96
N THR A 773 -16.57 23.58 -4.65
CA THR A 773 -16.91 24.78 -3.88
C THR A 773 -15.85 25.87 -3.93
N ASN A 774 -14.71 25.61 -4.57
CA ASN A 774 -13.53 26.49 -4.61
C ASN A 774 -13.07 26.89 -3.20
N LEU A 775 -13.07 25.92 -2.27
CA LEU A 775 -12.63 26.15 -0.90
C LEU A 775 -11.12 26.41 -0.87
N GLU A 776 -10.71 27.47 -0.21
CA GLU A 776 -9.30 27.71 0.12
C GLU A 776 -8.99 26.99 1.43
N TYR A 777 -8.13 25.98 1.38
CA TYR A 777 -7.86 25.12 2.53
C TYR A 777 -6.42 24.61 2.55
N SER A 778 -5.99 24.25 3.74
CA SER A 778 -4.67 23.72 4.04
C SER A 778 -4.81 22.43 4.84
N LEU A 779 -4.14 21.37 4.42
CA LEU A 779 -4.09 20.11 5.16
C LEU A 779 -2.91 20.06 6.15
N ARG A 780 -1.86 20.88 5.90
CA ARG A 780 -0.80 21.12 6.86
C ARG A 780 -0.49 22.61 6.94
N PRO A 781 0.07 23.11 8.04
CA PRO A 781 0.48 24.51 8.13
C PRO A 781 1.39 24.92 6.97
N LEU A 782 1.25 26.17 6.53
CA LEU A 782 2.12 26.83 5.55
C LEU A 782 2.07 26.26 4.13
N LYS A 783 1.07 25.40 3.79
CA LYS A 783 0.84 24.91 2.44
C LYS A 783 -0.63 24.96 2.08
N ILE A 784 -0.92 25.67 1.00
CA ILE A 784 -2.28 25.74 0.46
C ILE A 784 -2.53 24.58 -0.52
N GLU A 785 -3.75 24.06 -0.53
CA GLU A 785 -4.17 23.04 -1.48
C GLU A 785 -4.75 23.67 -2.76
N SER A 786 -4.92 22.83 -3.80
CA SER A 786 -5.38 23.26 -5.12
C SER A 786 -6.72 24.00 -5.06
N PRO A 787 -6.86 25.15 -5.73
CA PRO A 787 -8.15 25.76 -5.98
C PRO A 787 -9.01 24.85 -6.87
N ARG A 788 -10.27 25.20 -7.09
CA ARG A 788 -11.14 24.48 -8.03
C ARG A 788 -10.45 24.32 -9.37
N ASN A 789 -10.57 23.12 -9.94
CA ASN A 789 -10.08 22.88 -11.29
C ASN A 789 -11.09 22.07 -12.12
N TYR A 790 -11.03 22.27 -13.41
CA TYR A 790 -11.89 21.63 -14.39
C TYR A 790 -11.05 20.77 -15.31
N THR A 791 -11.48 19.56 -15.57
CA THR A 791 -10.77 18.62 -16.44
C THR A 791 -11.73 18.00 -17.45
N ILE A 792 -11.33 17.98 -18.71
CA ILE A 792 -11.96 17.18 -19.76
C ILE A 792 -11.03 16.01 -20.07
N GLN A 793 -11.59 14.82 -20.18
CA GLN A 793 -10.86 13.59 -20.43
C GLN A 793 -11.53 12.77 -21.52
N LEU A 794 -10.75 12.25 -22.45
CA LEU A 794 -11.17 11.30 -23.48
C LEU A 794 -10.42 9.99 -23.29
N THR A 795 -11.14 8.89 -23.32
CA THR A 795 -10.58 7.53 -23.21
C THR A 795 -11.04 6.71 -24.41
N ALA A 796 -10.10 6.01 -25.04
CA ALA A 796 -10.34 5.01 -26.07
C ALA A 796 -9.82 3.65 -25.58
N ALA A 797 -10.63 2.59 -25.69
CA ALA A 797 -10.26 1.22 -25.32
C ALA A 797 -10.63 0.26 -26.46
N PHE A 798 -9.65 -0.54 -26.92
CA PHE A 798 -9.78 -1.41 -28.10
C PHE A 798 -9.58 -2.88 -27.71
#